data_a89fa505066ee47aff6ebc23fb422cb9
#
_entry.id   a89fa505066ee47aff6ebc23fb422cb9
#
_cell.length_a   1.000
_cell.length_b   1.000
_cell.length_c   1.000
_cell.angle_alpha   90.00
_cell.angle_beta   90.00
_cell.angle_gamma   90.00
#
_symmetry.space_group_name_H-M   'P 1'
#
loop_
_entity.id
_entity.type
_entity.pdbx_description
1 polymer ?
#
loop_
_entity_poly.entity_id
_entity_poly.type
_entity_poly.pdbx_seq_one_letter_code
_entity_poly.pdbx_strand_id
1 'polypeptide(L)'
;MSITDNATGGVNEPEEINKSESQEISQGEVETTGAANNPEDTGAENTSANDNSQGFATLGLPDDVQHAVAKVGFTQPSPIQEQTIPILMEGRDVVGLAQTGTGKTAAFALPVLSQVDPEVRHPQALVLAPTRELALQVADSFQSFADHLGRIEVLPIYGGQAYGIQLSGLRRGAQIIVGTPGRVIDHLEKGSLDISQLRFLVLDEADEMLNMGFQEDVERILEDTPEEKQVALFSATMPNSIRRLSKQYLNDPAEVTVKSERRTNDNITQRYLLTPHRQKMDAFTRILEVIEYDAIIVFCRTKHETEEVADNLRDAGYNAAAINGDIAQQQRERTVDQLKDGRLDILVATDVAARGLDVERITHVVNYDIPNDTESYVHRIGRTGRAGRTGEAILFVTPRERRMLRSIERVTNARLEEMDLPSADEVNEKRKEKFLAKIGESLGEKQFEFFRDMVREYSAANNVAMDDIAAALAVQLQGGKDFLLKEQPAPKRDRRDRDRFDRGDRRDRGDRGGRGGFRDRDRDRGPRRPDGDFETYRLDVGKRQNVRPGAIVGALANEGGLSSKDFGRITIAVGHTLVDLPKNLDRAVLDRLKDTRISGQLINIAKDTGRPPRRDGDDRGGRGGRGGRGGYRDDRRGGRGRRDDRGGRGGRGGYRDRDDRRGGWRD
;
A
#
# COMPACT_ATOMS: atom_id res chain seq x y z
N MET A 1 47.05 -26.62 39.38
CA MET A 1 48.30 -25.94 39.65
C MET A 1 47.98 -24.47 39.47
N SER A 2 47.49 -23.75 40.45
CA SER A 2 48.23 -23.12 41.59
C SER A 2 49.32 -22.21 41.02
N ILE A 3 49.33 -20.93 41.19
CA ILE A 3 49.45 -20.13 42.42
C ILE A 3 49.38 -18.65 42.02
N THR A 4 48.48 -17.79 42.58
CA THR A 4 48.70 -16.73 43.56
C THR A 4 49.56 -15.57 43.02
N ASP A 5 49.21 -14.39 43.21
CA ASP A 5 48.77 -13.46 44.23
C ASP A 5 49.46 -12.08 44.08
N ASN A 6 48.77 -11.09 44.49
CA ASN A 6 49.04 -9.87 45.23
C ASN A 6 49.20 -8.57 44.37
N ALA A 7 48.33 -7.65 44.52
CA ALA A 7 47.87 -6.76 45.59
C ALA A 7 48.60 -5.40 45.63
N THR A 8 47.75 -4.41 45.93
CA THR A 8 47.96 -3.06 46.48
C THR A 8 48.26 -1.97 45.46
N GLY A 9 47.54 -0.87 45.32
CA GLY A 9 46.85 -0.06 46.30
C GLY A 9 47.14 1.38 45.95
N GLY A 10 46.20 2.27 46.07
CA GLY A 10 46.51 3.69 45.92
C GLY A 10 45.27 4.54 45.53
N VAL A 11 44.54 4.87 46.53
CA VAL A 11 43.52 5.93 46.65
C VAL A 11 44.18 7.29 46.42
N ASN A 12 43.49 8.19 45.71
CA ASN A 12 43.39 9.62 46.05
C ASN A 12 42.35 10.34 45.18
N GLU A 13 41.27 10.74 45.80
CA GLU A 13 40.46 11.95 45.56
C GLU A 13 41.11 13.12 46.37
N PRO A 14 40.53 14.35 46.30
CA PRO A 14 40.23 15.28 45.22
C PRO A 14 40.95 16.66 45.45
N GLU A 15 40.94 17.55 44.50
CA GLU A 15 41.15 18.99 44.76
C GLU A 15 40.22 19.88 43.98
N GLU A 16 39.34 20.55 44.71
CA GLU A 16 38.69 21.82 44.36
C GLU A 16 39.71 22.93 44.29
N ILE A 17 39.53 23.91 43.41
CA ILE A 17 39.87 25.36 43.57
C ILE A 17 39.24 26.09 42.36
N ASN A 18 38.21 26.84 42.53
CA ASN A 18 37.95 28.21 42.92
C ASN A 18 37.91 29.26 41.78
N LYS A 19 36.72 29.80 41.60
CA LYS A 19 36.24 31.18 41.54
C LYS A 19 36.99 32.27 40.77
N SER A 20 36.12 33.03 40.13
CA SER A 20 36.11 34.51 39.81
C SER A 20 36.70 34.83 38.43
N GLU A 21 36.02 35.58 37.58
CA GLU A 21 35.66 36.99 37.74
C GLU A 21 34.56 37.43 36.75
N SER A 22 33.71 38.23 37.25
CA SER A 22 32.69 39.06 36.59
C SER A 22 33.34 40.21 35.81
N GLN A 23 32.83 40.56 34.64
CA GLN A 23 32.83 41.97 34.22
C GLN A 23 31.55 42.32 33.45
N GLU A 24 30.74 43.16 34.11
CA GLU A 24 29.76 44.07 33.57
C GLU A 24 30.44 45.14 32.70
N ILE A 25 29.78 45.58 31.64
CA ILE A 25 29.81 46.94 31.11
C ILE A 25 28.56 47.03 30.21
N SER A 26 27.54 47.72 30.56
CA SER A 26 27.23 49.13 30.65
C SER A 26 26.19 49.56 29.60
N GLN A 27 25.12 50.05 30.14
CA GLN A 27 23.97 50.74 29.55
C GLN A 27 24.37 51.95 28.70
N GLY A 28 23.60 52.22 27.67
CA GLY A 28 23.58 53.51 26.95
C GLY A 28 22.15 53.90 26.58
N GLU A 29 21.50 54.63 27.44
CA GLU A 29 20.30 55.42 27.16
C GLU A 29 20.68 56.60 26.28
N VAL A 30 19.80 56.96 25.32
CA VAL A 30 19.64 58.37 24.86
C VAL A 30 18.16 58.62 24.57
N GLU A 31 17.70 59.70 25.22
CA GLU A 31 16.37 60.30 25.29
C GLU A 31 15.82 60.87 23.97
N THR A 32 14.54 60.76 23.85
CA THR A 32 13.43 61.72 23.62
C THR A 32 13.67 63.05 22.86
N THR A 33 12.78 63.31 21.90
CA THR A 33 11.93 64.52 21.74
C THR A 33 10.92 64.18 20.62
N GLY A 34 9.61 64.22 20.74
CA GLY A 34 8.67 65.13 21.24
C GLY A 34 8.11 66.03 20.10
N ALA A 35 6.85 65.79 19.64
CA ALA A 35 5.87 66.76 19.34
C ALA A 35 4.55 66.18 18.81
N ALA A 36 3.51 66.59 19.46
CA ALA A 36 2.10 66.27 19.22
C ALA A 36 1.55 66.92 17.94
N ASN A 37 0.51 66.23 17.37
CA ASN A 37 -0.77 66.88 17.01
C ASN A 37 -1.77 65.78 16.53
N ASN A 38 -2.89 65.71 17.22
CA ASN A 38 -4.21 65.24 16.80
C ASN A 38 -5.01 66.49 16.31
N PRO A 39 -6.21 66.48 15.68
CA PRO A 39 -7.19 65.35 15.48
C PRO A 39 -7.93 65.38 14.11
N GLU A 40 -8.97 64.54 14.07
CA GLU A 40 -10.22 64.48 13.29
C GLU A 40 -10.32 63.30 12.31
N ASP A 41 -11.04 62.33 12.77
CA ASP A 41 -12.42 61.88 12.53
C ASP A 41 -12.82 61.70 11.03
N THR A 42 -12.96 60.49 10.59
CA THR A 42 -14.08 60.02 9.76
C THR A 42 -14.12 58.47 9.78
N GLY A 43 -15.32 57.99 10.02
CA GLY A 43 -15.69 56.59 10.19
C GLY A 43 -15.36 55.69 9.02
N ALA A 44 -14.99 54.49 9.36
CA ALA A 44 -15.03 53.36 8.45
C ALA A 44 -15.29 52.07 9.25
N GLU A 45 -16.21 51.37 8.73
CA GLU A 45 -16.84 50.17 9.14
C GLU A 45 -15.90 49.12 9.77
N ASN A 46 -16.30 48.73 10.96
CA ASN A 46 -15.88 47.51 11.65
C ASN A 46 -16.26 46.27 10.83
N THR A 47 -15.36 45.75 10.05
CA THR A 47 -15.37 44.33 9.73
C THR A 47 -14.68 43.64 10.88
N SER A 48 -15.49 43.20 11.86
CA SER A 48 -15.09 42.25 12.90
C SER A 48 -14.64 40.97 12.20
N ALA A 49 -13.34 40.82 12.01
CA ALA A 49 -12.71 39.53 11.90
C ALA A 49 -13.06 38.80 13.21
N ASN A 50 -13.92 37.81 13.10
CA ASN A 50 -14.21 36.84 14.15
C ASN A 50 -12.88 36.18 14.54
N ASP A 51 -12.25 36.65 15.57
CA ASP A 51 -11.16 36.00 16.28
C ASP A 51 -11.77 34.86 17.10
N ASN A 52 -12.11 33.74 16.41
CA ASN A 52 -12.64 32.50 16.98
C ASN A 52 -11.51 31.55 17.35
N SER A 53 -10.39 32.01 17.87
CA SER A 53 -9.30 31.20 18.35
C SER A 53 -9.47 30.81 19.83
N GLN A 54 -10.58 30.18 20.17
CA GLN A 54 -10.77 29.61 21.52
C GLN A 54 -10.35 28.14 21.60
N GLY A 55 -9.24 27.74 21.03
CA GLY A 55 -8.54 26.44 21.23
C GLY A 55 -9.39 25.24 21.68
N PHE A 56 -8.76 24.26 22.30
CA PHE A 56 -9.43 23.06 22.84
C PHE A 56 -10.40 23.35 24.00
N ALA A 57 -10.34 24.52 24.63
CA ALA A 57 -11.19 24.89 25.75
C ALA A 57 -12.69 24.98 25.40
N THR A 58 -13.04 25.23 24.12
CA THR A 58 -14.42 25.31 23.65
C THR A 58 -15.05 23.99 23.24
N LEU A 59 -14.27 22.89 23.22
CA LEU A 59 -14.71 21.61 22.71
C LEU A 59 -15.44 20.74 23.74
N GLY A 60 -15.65 21.25 24.98
CA GLY A 60 -16.37 20.54 26.04
C GLY A 60 -15.53 19.47 26.75
N LEU A 61 -14.22 19.47 26.55
CA LEU A 61 -13.32 18.54 27.25
C LEU A 61 -13.15 18.94 28.72
N PRO A 62 -13.03 17.96 29.67
CA PRO A 62 -12.69 18.22 31.06
C PRO A 62 -11.32 18.90 31.22
N ASP A 63 -11.13 19.64 32.32
CA ASP A 63 -9.91 20.44 32.56
C ASP A 63 -8.64 19.59 32.59
N ASP A 64 -8.68 18.38 33.15
CA ASP A 64 -7.57 17.43 33.20
C ASP A 64 -7.16 16.96 31.81
N VAL A 65 -8.13 16.71 30.92
CA VAL A 65 -7.88 16.34 29.53
C VAL A 65 -7.31 17.55 28.75
N GLN A 66 -7.81 18.75 28.97
CA GLN A 66 -7.23 19.96 28.38
C GLN A 66 -5.77 20.19 28.82
N HIS A 67 -5.46 19.94 30.08
CA HIS A 67 -4.09 19.96 30.58
C HIS A 67 -3.20 18.90 29.93
N ALA A 68 -3.71 17.68 29.73
CA ALA A 68 -2.99 16.61 29.02
C ALA A 68 -2.70 17.01 27.56
N VAL A 69 -3.68 17.58 26.85
CA VAL A 69 -3.53 18.10 25.49
C VAL A 69 -2.43 19.15 25.40
N ALA A 70 -2.42 20.13 26.33
CA ALA A 70 -1.42 21.19 26.37
C ALA A 70 0.00 20.61 26.65
N LYS A 71 0.12 19.63 27.56
CA LYS A 71 1.41 18.97 27.88
C LYS A 71 1.97 18.17 26.72
N VAL A 72 1.12 17.54 25.91
CA VAL A 72 1.54 16.82 24.71
C VAL A 72 1.92 17.80 23.58
N GLY A 73 1.59 19.09 23.71
CA GLY A 73 2.02 20.14 22.78
C GLY A 73 0.98 20.52 21.72
N PHE A 74 -0.27 20.11 21.87
CA PHE A 74 -1.35 20.56 21.00
C PHE A 74 -1.83 21.94 21.44
N THR A 75 -1.79 22.91 20.53
CA THR A 75 -2.18 24.30 20.81
C THR A 75 -3.53 24.69 20.19
N GLN A 76 -3.79 24.18 18.97
CA GLN A 76 -5.01 24.46 18.24
C GLN A 76 -5.64 23.16 17.73
N PRO A 77 -6.96 22.99 17.83
CA PRO A 77 -7.64 21.84 17.26
C PRO A 77 -7.64 21.93 15.74
N SER A 78 -7.53 20.77 15.11
CA SER A 78 -7.72 20.66 13.66
C SER A 78 -9.21 20.69 13.30
N PRO A 79 -9.59 20.98 12.04
CA PRO A 79 -10.99 21.05 11.62
C PRO A 79 -11.81 19.78 11.89
N ILE A 80 -11.18 18.59 11.86
CA ILE A 80 -11.87 17.34 12.21
C ILE A 80 -12.10 17.24 13.72
N GLN A 81 -11.14 17.72 14.53
CA GLN A 81 -11.25 17.72 15.99
C GLN A 81 -12.34 18.71 16.44
N GLU A 82 -12.35 19.92 15.89
CA GLU A 82 -13.36 20.95 16.19
C GLU A 82 -14.79 20.47 15.97
N GLN A 83 -15.00 19.70 14.88
CA GLN A 83 -16.33 19.27 14.51
C GLN A 83 -16.75 17.95 15.18
N THR A 84 -15.80 17.03 15.49
CA THR A 84 -16.16 15.71 16.01
C THR A 84 -16.11 15.63 17.52
N ILE A 85 -15.17 16.31 18.20
CA ILE A 85 -15.02 16.22 19.65
C ILE A 85 -16.32 16.61 20.39
N PRO A 86 -16.95 17.77 20.10
CA PRO A 86 -18.19 18.14 20.80
C PRO A 86 -19.30 17.09 20.64
N ILE A 87 -19.49 16.54 19.44
CA ILE A 87 -20.51 15.55 19.14
C ILE A 87 -20.26 14.26 19.92
N LEU A 88 -18.99 13.80 19.98
CA LEU A 88 -18.62 12.63 20.76
C LEU A 88 -18.76 12.86 22.27
N MET A 89 -18.50 14.09 22.76
CA MET A 89 -18.75 14.47 24.16
C MET A 89 -20.24 14.48 24.52
N GLU A 90 -21.14 14.74 23.57
CA GLU A 90 -22.59 14.63 23.71
C GLU A 90 -23.09 13.16 23.73
N GLY A 91 -22.22 12.17 23.53
CA GLY A 91 -22.57 10.75 23.50
C GLY A 91 -23.17 10.26 22.17
N ARG A 92 -23.10 11.04 21.09
CA ARG A 92 -23.64 10.70 19.78
C ARG A 92 -22.61 9.95 18.94
N ASP A 93 -23.09 9.08 18.07
CA ASP A 93 -22.26 8.40 17.09
C ASP A 93 -21.75 9.36 16.00
N VAL A 94 -20.57 9.10 15.49
CA VAL A 94 -19.94 9.95 14.47
C VAL A 94 -19.41 9.12 13.30
N VAL A 95 -19.61 9.62 12.09
CA VAL A 95 -18.87 9.25 10.90
C VAL A 95 -18.00 10.42 10.48
N GLY A 96 -16.70 10.32 10.76
CA GLY A 96 -15.70 11.34 10.44
C GLY A 96 -14.98 11.03 9.13
N LEU A 97 -15.21 11.85 8.11
CA LEU A 97 -14.54 11.73 6.82
C LEU A 97 -13.41 12.76 6.71
N ALA A 98 -12.18 12.30 6.88
CA ALA A 98 -10.97 13.12 6.79
C ALA A 98 -9.77 12.30 6.36
N GLN A 99 -8.82 12.93 5.69
CA GLN A 99 -7.58 12.28 5.23
C GLN A 99 -6.66 11.88 6.39
N THR A 100 -5.65 11.05 6.12
CA THR A 100 -4.58 10.75 7.07
C THR A 100 -3.77 12.00 7.38
N GLY A 101 -3.31 12.14 8.63
CA GLY A 101 -2.53 13.32 9.06
C GLY A 101 -3.36 14.56 9.43
N THR A 102 -4.69 14.48 9.44
CA THR A 102 -5.59 15.59 9.84
C THR A 102 -5.87 15.65 11.34
N GLY A 103 -5.26 14.75 12.15
CA GLY A 103 -5.48 14.72 13.59
C GLY A 103 -6.66 13.87 14.05
N LYS A 104 -7.13 12.90 13.22
CA LYS A 104 -8.24 11.99 13.55
C LYS A 104 -8.04 11.26 14.88
N THR A 105 -6.81 10.82 15.18
CA THR A 105 -6.53 10.05 16.39
C THR A 105 -6.90 10.84 17.64
N ALA A 106 -6.49 12.11 17.77
CA ALA A 106 -6.87 12.95 18.90
C ALA A 106 -8.38 13.27 18.89
N ALA A 107 -9.02 13.35 17.71
CA ALA A 107 -10.44 13.62 17.58
C ALA A 107 -11.34 12.56 18.27
N PHE A 108 -10.90 11.29 18.32
CA PHE A 108 -11.62 10.25 19.06
C PHE A 108 -10.96 9.89 20.40
N ALA A 109 -9.63 10.03 20.52
CA ALA A 109 -8.93 9.66 21.75
C ALA A 109 -9.31 10.56 22.93
N LEU A 110 -9.40 11.86 22.70
CA LEU A 110 -9.72 12.83 23.77
C LEU A 110 -11.14 12.61 24.35
N PRO A 111 -12.22 12.47 23.55
CA PRO A 111 -13.54 12.14 24.07
C PRO A 111 -13.60 10.80 24.80
N VAL A 112 -12.92 9.75 24.28
CA VAL A 112 -12.84 8.45 24.94
C VAL A 112 -12.15 8.57 26.29
N LEU A 113 -10.97 9.19 26.35
CA LEU A 113 -10.22 9.41 27.60
C LEU A 113 -10.97 10.25 28.62
N SER A 114 -11.80 11.20 28.17
CA SER A 114 -12.64 12.03 29.04
C SER A 114 -13.72 11.23 29.78
N GLN A 115 -14.06 10.05 29.31
CA GLN A 115 -15.20 9.27 29.79
C GLN A 115 -14.81 7.87 30.32
N VAL A 116 -13.55 7.47 30.17
CA VAL A 116 -13.03 6.20 30.71
C VAL A 116 -12.82 6.36 32.21
N ASP A 117 -13.35 5.39 33.01
CA ASP A 117 -13.16 5.32 34.44
C ASP A 117 -11.86 4.52 34.75
N PRO A 118 -10.82 5.16 35.32
CA PRO A 118 -9.54 4.51 35.62
C PRO A 118 -9.63 3.46 36.77
N GLU A 119 -10.66 3.50 37.58
CA GLU A 119 -10.84 2.53 38.68
C GLU A 119 -11.44 1.21 38.20
N VAL A 120 -12.06 1.20 37.05
CA VAL A 120 -12.71 0.04 36.45
C VAL A 120 -11.66 -0.78 35.67
N ARG A 121 -11.45 -2.05 36.03
CA ARG A 121 -10.42 -2.93 35.47
C ARG A 121 -10.94 -3.90 34.42
N HIS A 122 -11.62 -3.39 33.42
CA HIS A 122 -12.04 -4.13 32.22
C HIS A 122 -12.03 -3.20 31.01
N PRO A 123 -12.02 -3.74 29.77
CA PRO A 123 -12.09 -2.95 28.55
C PRO A 123 -13.36 -2.10 28.50
N GLN A 124 -13.19 -0.79 28.41
CA GLN A 124 -14.26 0.19 28.22
C GLN A 124 -14.28 0.77 26.81
N ALA A 125 -13.12 0.78 26.15
CA ALA A 125 -12.97 1.24 24.78
C ALA A 125 -12.22 0.21 23.92
N LEU A 126 -12.70 0.00 22.71
CA LEU A 126 -12.04 -0.80 21.67
C LEU A 126 -11.85 0.06 20.43
N VAL A 127 -10.60 0.16 19.97
CA VAL A 127 -10.24 0.81 18.72
C VAL A 127 -9.74 -0.24 17.75
N LEU A 128 -10.37 -0.34 16.58
CA LEU A 128 -9.93 -1.22 15.50
C LEU A 128 -9.15 -0.43 14.46
N ALA A 129 -7.99 -0.97 14.09
CA ALA A 129 -7.11 -0.41 13.08
C ALA A 129 -6.71 -1.49 12.04
N PRO A 130 -6.53 -1.13 10.74
CA PRO A 130 -6.26 -2.10 9.67
C PRO A 130 -4.91 -2.81 9.79
N THR A 131 -3.92 -2.16 10.40
CA THR A 131 -2.55 -2.67 10.48
C THR A 131 -2.00 -2.61 11.89
N ARG A 132 -0.97 -3.41 12.14
CA ARG A 132 -0.26 -3.48 13.43
C ARG A 132 0.41 -2.15 13.78
N GLU A 133 1.02 -1.56 12.77
CA GLU A 133 1.75 -0.29 12.90
C GLU A 133 0.80 0.85 13.27
N LEU A 134 -0.38 0.91 12.61
CA LEU A 134 -1.39 1.91 12.98
C LEU A 134 -1.97 1.63 14.37
N ALA A 135 -2.22 0.35 14.72
CA ALA A 135 -2.67 0.01 16.07
C ALA A 135 -1.68 0.46 17.15
N LEU A 136 -0.37 0.30 16.90
CA LEU A 136 0.67 0.81 17.79
C LEU A 136 0.66 2.33 17.87
N GLN A 137 0.65 3.03 16.74
CA GLN A 137 0.60 4.50 16.70
C GLN A 137 -0.61 5.09 17.42
N VAL A 138 -1.77 4.47 17.22
CA VAL A 138 -2.99 4.86 17.93
C VAL A 138 -2.85 4.59 19.42
N ALA A 139 -2.32 3.43 19.82
CA ALA A 139 -2.08 3.10 21.22
C ALA A 139 -1.08 4.07 21.88
N ASP A 140 0.02 4.39 21.19
CA ASP A 140 1.04 5.35 21.65
C ASP A 140 0.42 6.76 21.80
N SER A 141 -0.44 7.17 20.85
CA SER A 141 -1.17 8.44 20.93
C SER A 141 -2.13 8.48 22.13
N PHE A 142 -2.89 7.41 22.37
CA PHE A 142 -3.70 7.31 23.58
C PHE A 142 -2.87 7.37 24.85
N GLN A 143 -1.76 6.62 24.88
CA GLN A 143 -0.88 6.55 26.03
C GLN A 143 -0.25 7.90 26.34
N SER A 144 0.18 8.67 25.34
CA SER A 144 0.76 10.01 25.52
C SER A 144 -0.18 10.98 26.25
N PHE A 145 -1.50 10.90 25.99
CA PHE A 145 -2.50 11.68 26.73
C PHE A 145 -2.80 11.03 28.10
N ALA A 146 -2.96 9.70 28.14
CA ALA A 146 -3.30 8.93 29.34
C ALA A 146 -2.27 9.08 30.45
N ASP A 147 -0.97 9.21 30.13
CA ASP A 147 0.13 9.43 31.07
C ASP A 147 -0.07 10.69 31.95
N HIS A 148 -0.94 11.60 31.51
CA HIS A 148 -1.29 12.83 32.21
C HIS A 148 -2.66 12.79 32.91
N LEU A 149 -3.43 11.69 32.75
CA LEU A 149 -4.80 11.55 33.24
C LEU A 149 -4.96 10.52 34.38
N GLY A 150 -3.86 9.92 34.85
CA GLY A 150 -3.90 8.95 35.92
C GLY A 150 -3.60 7.50 35.49
N ARG A 151 -4.27 6.51 36.11
CA ARG A 151 -3.96 5.09 35.89
C ARG A 151 -4.79 4.47 34.75
N ILE A 152 -4.75 5.04 33.57
CA ILE A 152 -5.40 4.46 32.40
C ILE A 152 -4.36 3.60 31.67
N GLU A 153 -4.65 2.31 31.50
CA GLU A 153 -3.80 1.36 30.78
C GLU A 153 -4.33 1.16 29.36
N VAL A 154 -3.48 1.44 28.37
CA VAL A 154 -3.75 1.24 26.94
C VAL A 154 -3.02 -0.01 26.48
N LEU A 155 -3.71 -0.96 25.89
CA LEU A 155 -3.13 -2.22 25.46
C LEU A 155 -3.27 -2.41 23.93
N PRO A 156 -2.16 -2.42 23.20
CA PRO A 156 -2.20 -2.81 21.78
C PRO A 156 -2.30 -4.33 21.62
N ILE A 157 -3.26 -4.79 20.80
CA ILE A 157 -3.53 -6.21 20.48
C ILE A 157 -3.44 -6.42 18.97
N TYR A 158 -2.36 -7.09 18.51
CA TYR A 158 -2.14 -7.34 17.08
C TYR A 158 -1.43 -8.66 16.84
N GLY A 159 -1.55 -9.19 15.62
CA GLY A 159 -0.92 -10.44 15.24
C GLY A 159 0.61 -10.32 15.11
N GLY A 160 1.37 -11.38 15.48
CA GLY A 160 2.83 -11.43 15.40
C GLY A 160 3.57 -11.04 16.66
N GLN A 161 2.92 -10.36 17.62
CA GLN A 161 3.43 -10.18 18.97
C GLN A 161 3.22 -11.46 19.80
N ALA A 162 4.11 -11.69 20.76
CA ALA A 162 3.99 -12.82 21.70
C ALA A 162 2.66 -12.75 22.47
N TYR A 163 1.88 -13.82 22.42
CA TYR A 163 0.55 -13.89 23.01
C TYR A 163 0.54 -13.61 24.52
N GLY A 164 1.60 -14.06 25.22
CA GLY A 164 1.77 -13.87 26.67
C GLY A 164 1.80 -12.40 27.11
N ILE A 165 2.34 -11.50 26.28
CA ILE A 165 2.39 -10.06 26.57
C ILE A 165 0.97 -9.49 26.59
N GLN A 166 0.17 -9.83 25.57
CA GLN A 166 -1.22 -9.38 25.44
C GLN A 166 -2.10 -9.95 26.58
N LEU A 167 -1.95 -11.23 26.90
CA LEU A 167 -2.63 -11.85 28.05
C LEU A 167 -2.27 -11.19 29.39
N SER A 168 -1.01 -10.80 29.55
CA SER A 168 -0.58 -10.09 30.76
C SER A 168 -1.24 -8.73 30.89
N GLY A 169 -1.31 -7.95 29.78
CA GLY A 169 -2.01 -6.66 29.75
C GLY A 169 -3.50 -6.79 30.04
N LEU A 170 -4.18 -7.76 29.42
CA LEU A 170 -5.61 -8.02 29.69
C LEU A 170 -5.86 -8.38 31.16
N ARG A 171 -5.00 -9.20 31.78
CA ARG A 171 -5.12 -9.56 33.19
C ARG A 171 -4.86 -8.39 34.15
N ARG A 172 -4.07 -7.40 33.75
CA ARG A 172 -3.87 -6.16 34.52
C ARG A 172 -5.11 -5.27 34.51
N GLY A 173 -6.03 -5.52 33.57
CA GLY A 173 -7.30 -4.80 33.46
C GLY A 173 -7.19 -3.54 32.62
N ALA A 174 -6.57 -3.63 31.45
CA ALA A 174 -6.49 -2.53 30.51
C ALA A 174 -7.88 -2.02 30.13
N GLN A 175 -8.10 -0.71 30.26
CA GLN A 175 -9.37 -0.05 29.97
C GLN A 175 -9.54 0.24 28.47
N ILE A 176 -8.45 0.48 27.76
CA ILE A 176 -8.47 0.81 26.33
C ILE A 176 -7.71 -0.26 25.57
N ILE A 177 -8.40 -0.90 24.64
CA ILE A 177 -7.83 -1.90 23.73
C ILE A 177 -7.72 -1.27 22.35
N VAL A 178 -6.51 -1.33 21.76
CA VAL A 178 -6.29 -0.92 20.38
C VAL A 178 -5.82 -2.13 19.58
N GLY A 179 -6.58 -2.58 18.57
CA GLY A 179 -6.26 -3.85 17.95
C GLY A 179 -6.53 -3.97 16.46
N THR A 180 -5.90 -5.00 15.87
CA THR A 180 -6.23 -5.43 14.51
C THR A 180 -7.36 -6.47 14.55
N PRO A 181 -8.35 -6.44 13.63
CA PRO A 181 -9.56 -7.27 13.71
C PRO A 181 -9.28 -8.75 13.99
N GLY A 182 -8.46 -9.41 13.17
CA GLY A 182 -8.21 -10.85 13.33
C GLY A 182 -7.59 -11.26 14.67
N ARG A 183 -6.78 -10.40 15.32
CA ARG A 183 -6.22 -10.72 16.65
C ARG A 183 -7.23 -10.43 17.77
N VAL A 184 -8.07 -9.44 17.60
CA VAL A 184 -9.18 -9.17 18.52
C VAL A 184 -10.12 -10.37 18.54
N ILE A 185 -10.52 -10.89 17.38
CA ILE A 185 -11.34 -12.10 17.26
C ILE A 185 -10.67 -13.31 17.92
N ASP A 186 -9.37 -13.53 17.68
CA ASP A 186 -8.62 -14.63 18.31
C ASP A 186 -8.68 -14.58 19.86
N HIS A 187 -8.64 -13.39 20.46
CA HIS A 187 -8.82 -13.21 21.90
C HIS A 187 -10.27 -13.38 22.37
N LEU A 188 -11.26 -12.95 21.58
CA LEU A 188 -12.68 -13.15 21.86
C LEU A 188 -13.04 -14.65 21.83
N GLU A 189 -12.63 -15.37 20.78
CA GLU A 189 -12.85 -16.82 20.65
C GLU A 189 -12.22 -17.63 21.78
N LYS A 190 -11.08 -17.20 22.29
CA LYS A 190 -10.39 -17.83 23.43
C LYS A 190 -10.92 -17.40 24.79
N GLY A 191 -11.89 -16.49 24.83
CA GLY A 191 -12.43 -15.94 26.07
C GLY A 191 -11.42 -15.18 26.91
N SER A 192 -10.33 -14.71 26.30
CA SER A 192 -9.28 -13.94 26.99
C SER A 192 -9.49 -12.43 26.95
N LEU A 193 -10.34 -11.96 26.05
CA LEU A 193 -10.85 -10.59 25.97
C LEU A 193 -12.36 -10.64 26.16
N ASP A 194 -12.85 -9.90 27.14
CA ASP A 194 -14.28 -9.69 27.40
C ASP A 194 -14.64 -8.23 27.04
N ILE A 195 -15.54 -8.05 26.08
CA ILE A 195 -16.05 -6.76 25.62
C ILE A 195 -17.52 -6.53 25.97
N SER A 196 -18.09 -7.35 26.87
CA SER A 196 -19.52 -7.28 27.25
C SER A 196 -19.90 -5.98 27.95
N GLN A 197 -18.92 -5.23 28.46
CA GLN A 197 -19.11 -3.94 29.13
C GLN A 197 -18.48 -2.78 28.36
N LEU A 198 -18.28 -2.96 27.05
CA LEU A 198 -17.69 -1.94 26.19
C LEU A 198 -18.65 -0.74 26.05
N ARG A 199 -18.10 0.45 26.25
CA ARG A 199 -18.83 1.73 26.11
C ARG A 199 -18.53 2.45 24.82
N PHE A 200 -17.29 2.29 24.31
CA PHE A 200 -16.80 2.99 23.12
C PHE A 200 -16.22 2.03 22.11
N LEU A 201 -16.63 2.16 20.86
CA LEU A 201 -16.05 1.45 19.73
C LEU A 201 -15.59 2.46 18.67
N VAL A 202 -14.33 2.39 18.30
CA VAL A 202 -13.76 3.23 17.25
C VAL A 202 -13.28 2.36 16.09
N LEU A 203 -13.66 2.72 14.88
CA LEU A 203 -13.13 2.15 13.65
C LEU A 203 -12.26 3.21 12.97
N ASP A 204 -10.93 3.05 13.01
CA ASP A 204 -10.01 3.96 12.35
C ASP A 204 -9.53 3.40 11.01
N GLU A 205 -9.43 4.25 9.98
CA GLU A 205 -9.20 3.87 8.60
C GLU A 205 -10.12 2.73 8.14
N ALA A 206 -11.43 2.89 8.39
CA ALA A 206 -12.42 1.86 8.13
C ALA A 206 -12.47 1.40 6.66
N ASP A 207 -12.33 2.32 5.69
CA ASP A 207 -12.22 1.99 4.27
C ASP A 207 -11.05 1.07 3.97
N GLU A 208 -9.91 1.27 4.63
CA GLU A 208 -8.73 0.43 4.48
C GLU A 208 -8.95 -0.96 5.09
N MET A 209 -9.61 -1.08 6.25
CA MET A 209 -9.96 -2.40 6.82
C MET A 209 -10.82 -3.20 5.84
N LEU A 210 -11.83 -2.57 5.23
CA LEU A 210 -12.69 -3.26 4.27
C LEU A 210 -11.95 -3.60 2.96
N ASN A 211 -11.08 -2.71 2.47
CA ASN A 211 -10.25 -2.95 1.29
C ASN A 211 -9.25 -4.11 1.50
N MET A 212 -8.82 -4.33 2.75
CA MET A 212 -7.95 -5.46 3.13
C MET A 212 -8.72 -6.78 3.31
N GLY A 213 -10.04 -6.76 3.23
CA GLY A 213 -10.88 -7.94 3.37
C GLY A 213 -11.31 -8.26 4.79
N PHE A 214 -11.13 -7.35 5.75
CA PHE A 214 -11.56 -7.53 7.14
C PHE A 214 -13.04 -7.20 7.39
N GLN A 215 -13.85 -7.12 6.32
CA GLN A 215 -15.27 -6.78 6.47
C GLN A 215 -16.00 -7.74 7.40
N GLU A 216 -15.88 -9.05 7.17
CA GLU A 216 -16.52 -10.09 7.99
C GLU A 216 -15.99 -10.07 9.43
N ASP A 217 -14.69 -9.82 9.61
CA ASP A 217 -14.07 -9.72 10.93
C ASP A 217 -14.60 -8.51 11.71
N VAL A 218 -14.73 -7.36 11.07
CA VAL A 218 -15.26 -6.13 11.68
C VAL A 218 -16.74 -6.29 12.03
N GLU A 219 -17.55 -6.81 11.10
CA GLU A 219 -18.97 -7.07 11.33
C GLU A 219 -19.17 -8.02 12.52
N ARG A 220 -18.37 -9.08 12.62
CA ARG A 220 -18.40 -10.02 13.74
C ARG A 220 -18.07 -9.37 15.09
N ILE A 221 -17.02 -8.54 15.15
CA ILE A 221 -16.68 -7.82 16.38
C ILE A 221 -17.82 -6.88 16.79
N LEU A 222 -18.44 -6.19 15.82
CA LEU A 222 -19.58 -5.31 16.06
C LEU A 222 -20.79 -6.06 16.64
N GLU A 223 -21.03 -7.30 16.20
CA GLU A 223 -22.08 -8.18 16.70
C GLU A 223 -21.82 -8.65 18.14
N ASP A 224 -20.55 -8.85 18.54
CA ASP A 224 -20.15 -9.27 19.87
C ASP A 224 -20.14 -8.10 20.91
N THR A 225 -20.30 -6.85 20.47
CA THR A 225 -20.31 -5.67 21.35
C THR A 225 -21.72 -5.38 21.89
N PRO A 226 -21.86 -4.75 23.09
CA PRO A 226 -23.16 -4.33 23.64
C PRO A 226 -23.99 -3.48 22.67
N GLU A 227 -25.31 -3.52 22.79
CA GLU A 227 -26.19 -2.64 22.01
C GLU A 227 -26.01 -1.17 22.42
N GLU A 228 -25.93 -0.91 23.73
CA GLU A 228 -25.67 0.44 24.27
C GLU A 228 -24.18 0.75 24.28
N LYS A 229 -23.69 1.31 23.19
CA LYS A 229 -22.34 1.80 23.03
C LYS A 229 -22.29 3.01 22.11
N GLN A 230 -21.30 3.85 22.25
CA GLN A 230 -21.00 4.92 21.31
C GLN A 230 -20.04 4.42 20.24
N VAL A 231 -20.35 4.70 18.97
CA VAL A 231 -19.51 4.28 17.83
C VAL A 231 -18.96 5.49 17.08
N ALA A 232 -17.66 5.51 16.90
CA ALA A 232 -16.98 6.52 16.07
C ALA A 232 -16.30 5.82 14.88
N LEU A 233 -16.73 6.13 13.67
CA LEU A 233 -16.17 5.59 12.43
C LEU A 233 -15.38 6.68 11.71
N PHE A 234 -14.07 6.50 11.58
CA PHE A 234 -13.19 7.39 10.85
C PHE A 234 -12.70 6.72 9.56
N SER A 235 -12.79 7.46 8.45
CA SER A 235 -12.43 6.98 7.13
C SER A 235 -11.92 8.12 6.26
N ALA A 236 -11.08 7.82 5.26
CA ALA A 236 -10.72 8.80 4.24
C ALA A 236 -11.80 8.93 3.17
N THR A 237 -12.58 7.87 2.95
CA THR A 237 -13.58 7.76 1.89
C THR A 237 -14.89 7.16 2.39
N MET A 238 -15.98 7.35 1.62
CA MET A 238 -17.31 6.80 1.92
C MET A 238 -17.80 5.87 0.81
N PRO A 239 -17.15 4.72 0.56
CA PRO A 239 -17.67 3.72 -0.37
C PRO A 239 -18.99 3.12 0.13
N ASN A 240 -19.69 2.41 -0.76
CA ASN A 240 -20.98 1.80 -0.42
C ASN A 240 -20.88 0.79 0.73
N SER A 241 -19.76 0.13 0.90
CA SER A 241 -19.49 -0.80 2.01
C SER A 241 -19.47 -0.07 3.36
N ILE A 242 -18.74 1.04 3.47
CA ILE A 242 -18.72 1.88 4.69
C ILE A 242 -20.10 2.47 4.97
N ARG A 243 -20.79 2.96 3.94
CA ARG A 243 -22.16 3.49 4.10
C ARG A 243 -23.14 2.44 4.61
N ARG A 244 -23.00 1.16 4.17
CA ARG A 244 -23.80 0.05 4.65
C ARG A 244 -23.48 -0.26 6.11
N LEU A 245 -22.20 -0.37 6.46
CA LEU A 245 -21.74 -0.64 7.82
C LEU A 245 -22.22 0.46 8.79
N SER A 246 -22.07 1.74 8.40
CA SER A 246 -22.57 2.87 9.19
C SER A 246 -24.07 2.78 9.45
N LYS A 247 -24.89 2.48 8.43
CA LYS A 247 -26.34 2.37 8.58
C LYS A 247 -26.78 1.16 9.42
N GLN A 248 -25.99 0.11 9.47
CA GLN A 248 -26.34 -1.12 10.16
C GLN A 248 -25.97 -1.08 11.65
N TYR A 249 -24.85 -0.44 12.01
CA TYR A 249 -24.27 -0.55 13.34
C TYR A 249 -24.15 0.77 14.10
N LEU A 250 -24.37 1.92 13.47
CA LEU A 250 -24.36 3.23 14.12
C LEU A 250 -25.79 3.73 14.31
N ASN A 251 -26.03 4.42 15.43
CA ASN A 251 -27.33 4.97 15.79
C ASN A 251 -27.37 6.46 15.46
N ASP A 252 -28.10 6.85 14.42
CA ASP A 252 -28.26 8.24 13.93
C ASP A 252 -26.95 9.05 13.96
N PRO A 253 -25.89 8.55 13.29
CA PRO A 253 -24.58 9.17 13.39
C PRO A 253 -24.52 10.54 12.75
N ALA A 254 -23.81 11.46 13.39
CA ALA A 254 -23.45 12.73 12.77
C ALA A 254 -22.37 12.49 11.69
N GLU A 255 -22.67 12.86 10.45
CA GLU A 255 -21.68 12.79 9.36
C GLU A 255 -20.87 14.11 9.31
N VAL A 256 -19.61 14.04 9.71
CA VAL A 256 -18.65 15.15 9.64
C VAL A 256 -17.72 14.92 8.45
N THR A 257 -17.67 15.87 7.53
CA THR A 257 -16.80 15.80 6.36
C THR A 257 -15.87 17.02 6.31
N VAL A 258 -14.61 16.78 6.60
CA VAL A 258 -13.57 17.80 6.39
C VAL A 258 -13.07 17.70 4.96
N LYS A 259 -13.52 18.63 4.13
CA LYS A 259 -13.06 18.75 2.75
C LYS A 259 -11.68 19.41 2.77
N SER A 260 -10.65 18.68 2.46
CA SER A 260 -9.43 19.31 1.96
C SER A 260 -9.73 19.84 0.55
N GLU A 261 -9.44 21.10 0.30
CA GLU A 261 -9.61 21.70 -1.04
C GLU A 261 -8.82 20.95 -2.11
N ARG A 262 -7.74 20.27 -1.69
CA ARG A 262 -6.95 19.35 -2.50
C ARG A 262 -6.79 18.02 -1.77
N ARG A 263 -6.97 16.91 -2.50
CA ARG A 263 -6.79 15.55 -1.95
C ARG A 263 -5.32 15.19 -1.71
N THR A 264 -4.41 16.03 -2.08
CA THR A 264 -2.96 15.86 -1.87
C THR A 264 -2.41 17.06 -1.12
N ASN A 265 -1.43 16.81 -0.28
CA ASN A 265 -0.73 17.85 0.44
C ASN A 265 0.03 18.73 -0.56
N ASP A 266 -0.17 20.05 -0.52
CA ASP A 266 0.49 21.02 -1.41
C ASP A 266 2.03 21.01 -1.25
N ASN A 267 2.51 20.46 -0.14
CA ASN A 267 3.93 20.29 0.14
C ASN A 267 4.58 19.12 -0.61
N ILE A 268 3.81 18.33 -1.41
CA ILE A 268 4.34 17.17 -2.14
C ILE A 268 4.43 17.49 -3.63
N THR A 269 5.64 17.62 -4.14
CA THR A 269 5.89 17.72 -5.58
C THR A 269 5.65 16.37 -6.23
N GLN A 270 4.75 16.30 -7.22
CA GLN A 270 4.35 15.05 -7.85
C GLN A 270 4.84 14.99 -9.30
N ARG A 271 5.70 14.02 -9.60
CA ARG A 271 6.27 13.81 -10.93
C ARG A 271 5.99 12.42 -11.45
N TYR A 272 5.95 12.25 -12.77
CA TYR A 272 5.88 10.91 -13.36
C TYR A 272 6.93 10.73 -14.44
N LEU A 273 7.43 9.49 -14.56
CA LEU A 273 8.34 9.06 -15.61
C LEU A 273 7.64 8.04 -16.51
N LEU A 274 7.58 8.32 -17.81
CA LEU A 274 7.06 7.38 -18.79
C LEU A 274 8.16 6.42 -19.25
N THR A 275 8.12 5.17 -18.75
CA THR A 275 9.16 4.18 -19.03
C THR A 275 8.58 2.78 -19.25
N PRO A 276 9.16 1.97 -20.17
CA PRO A 276 8.81 0.56 -20.29
C PRO A 276 9.22 -0.22 -19.02
N HIS A 277 8.44 -1.25 -18.65
CA HIS A 277 8.71 -2.05 -17.45
C HIS A 277 10.15 -2.55 -17.34
N ARG A 278 10.74 -3.00 -18.44
CA ARG A 278 12.12 -3.53 -18.47
C ARG A 278 13.21 -2.49 -18.19
N GLN A 279 12.88 -1.21 -18.29
CA GLN A 279 13.82 -0.09 -18.09
C GLN A 279 13.60 0.62 -16.74
N LYS A 280 12.61 0.18 -15.95
CA LYS A 280 12.29 0.83 -14.67
C LYS A 280 13.49 0.83 -13.72
N MET A 281 14.22 -0.29 -13.60
CA MET A 281 15.35 -0.39 -12.68
C MET A 281 16.52 0.49 -13.12
N ASP A 282 16.88 0.50 -14.42
CA ASP A 282 17.89 1.40 -14.96
C ASP A 282 17.50 2.88 -14.76
N ALA A 283 16.24 3.20 -15.03
CA ALA A 283 15.72 4.54 -14.81
C ALA A 283 15.77 4.95 -13.34
N PHE A 284 15.41 4.03 -12.44
CA PHE A 284 15.41 4.29 -11.01
C PHE A 284 16.81 4.53 -10.46
N THR A 285 17.78 3.70 -10.85
CA THR A 285 19.18 3.91 -10.43
C THR A 285 19.75 5.23 -10.95
N ARG A 286 19.43 5.66 -12.19
CA ARG A 286 19.83 6.96 -12.70
C ARG A 286 19.23 8.12 -11.91
N ILE A 287 17.97 8.03 -11.54
CA ILE A 287 17.29 9.02 -10.71
C ILE A 287 17.99 9.12 -9.34
N LEU A 288 18.26 7.98 -8.68
CA LEU A 288 18.93 7.94 -7.38
C LEU A 288 20.33 8.55 -7.37
N GLU A 289 21.04 8.51 -8.51
CA GLU A 289 22.36 9.16 -8.65
C GLU A 289 22.29 10.68 -8.61
N VAL A 290 21.16 11.25 -9.08
CA VAL A 290 21.02 12.71 -9.30
C VAL A 290 20.27 13.38 -8.15
N ILE A 291 19.24 12.73 -7.58
CA ILE A 291 18.45 13.32 -6.50
C ILE A 291 19.18 13.31 -5.16
N GLU A 292 18.85 14.28 -4.31
CA GLU A 292 19.26 14.34 -2.91
C GLU A 292 18.10 13.88 -2.03
N TYR A 293 18.35 12.93 -1.14
CA TYR A 293 17.32 12.37 -0.28
C TYR A 293 17.87 11.95 1.08
N ASP A 294 17.04 11.99 2.11
CA ASP A 294 17.35 11.43 3.41
C ASP A 294 16.89 9.98 3.50
N ALA A 295 15.63 9.72 3.16
CA ALA A 295 15.09 8.38 3.03
C ALA A 295 14.05 8.30 1.91
N ILE A 296 13.97 7.12 1.31
CA ILE A 296 13.04 6.79 0.21
C ILE A 296 12.18 5.59 0.59
N ILE A 297 10.87 5.67 0.34
CA ILE A 297 10.01 4.51 0.30
C ILE A 297 9.61 4.19 -1.14
N VAL A 298 9.79 2.92 -1.54
CA VAL A 298 9.51 2.43 -2.89
C VAL A 298 8.35 1.45 -2.84
N PHE A 299 7.31 1.73 -3.59
CA PHE A 299 6.13 0.87 -3.66
C PHE A 299 6.16 -0.05 -4.87
N CYS A 300 6.17 -1.36 -4.61
CA CYS A 300 6.04 -2.43 -5.60
C CYS A 300 4.71 -3.16 -5.46
N ARG A 301 4.22 -3.74 -6.56
CA ARG A 301 2.92 -4.42 -6.58
C ARG A 301 2.95 -5.78 -5.90
N THR A 302 4.04 -6.53 -6.02
CA THR A 302 4.15 -7.90 -5.51
C THR A 302 5.28 -8.05 -4.50
N LYS A 303 5.15 -9.04 -3.60
CA LYS A 303 6.16 -9.38 -2.61
C LYS A 303 7.50 -9.76 -3.26
N HIS A 304 7.48 -10.56 -4.32
CA HIS A 304 8.68 -10.97 -5.05
C HIS A 304 9.41 -9.76 -5.65
N GLU A 305 8.67 -8.82 -6.21
CA GLU A 305 9.24 -7.61 -6.80
C GLU A 305 9.88 -6.69 -5.75
N THR A 306 9.34 -6.67 -4.50
CA THR A 306 10.01 -5.91 -3.42
C THR A 306 11.39 -6.46 -3.11
N GLU A 307 11.55 -7.78 -3.11
CA GLU A 307 12.84 -8.44 -2.89
C GLU A 307 13.80 -8.20 -4.07
N GLU A 308 13.31 -8.40 -5.30
CA GLU A 308 14.10 -8.19 -6.52
C GLU A 308 14.61 -6.74 -6.63
N VAL A 309 13.76 -5.75 -6.38
CA VAL A 309 14.16 -4.33 -6.44
C VAL A 309 15.14 -4.00 -5.32
N ALA A 310 14.93 -4.48 -4.09
CA ALA A 310 15.86 -4.26 -2.99
C ALA A 310 17.22 -4.92 -3.22
N ASP A 311 17.25 -6.13 -3.79
CA ASP A 311 18.49 -6.82 -4.15
C ASP A 311 19.26 -6.05 -5.20
N ASN A 312 18.60 -5.63 -6.28
CA ASN A 312 19.20 -4.84 -7.34
C ASN A 312 19.78 -3.51 -6.83
N LEU A 313 19.09 -2.87 -5.89
CA LEU A 313 19.58 -1.64 -5.26
C LEU A 313 20.83 -1.89 -4.41
N ARG A 314 20.87 -2.98 -3.63
CA ARG A 314 22.05 -3.38 -2.86
C ARG A 314 23.24 -3.70 -3.76
N ASP A 315 23.01 -4.41 -4.85
CA ASP A 315 24.05 -4.71 -5.86
C ASP A 315 24.57 -3.45 -6.53
N ALA A 316 23.73 -2.42 -6.66
CA ALA A 316 24.12 -1.11 -7.14
C ALA A 316 24.87 -0.28 -6.06
N GLY A 317 24.89 -0.72 -4.80
CA GLY A 317 25.62 -0.07 -3.70
C GLY A 317 24.74 0.82 -2.81
N TYR A 318 23.42 0.75 -2.94
CA TYR A 318 22.47 1.46 -2.07
C TYR A 318 22.12 0.67 -0.81
N ASN A 319 21.91 1.37 0.27
CA ASN A 319 21.49 0.78 1.53
C ASN A 319 19.96 0.58 1.51
N ALA A 320 19.52 -0.57 0.98
CA ALA A 320 18.13 -0.88 0.71
C ALA A 320 17.66 -2.17 1.39
N ALA A 321 16.41 -2.20 1.86
CA ALA A 321 15.77 -3.39 2.40
C ALA A 321 14.33 -3.52 1.91
N ALA A 322 13.85 -4.78 1.77
CA ALA A 322 12.47 -5.08 1.43
C ALA A 322 11.61 -5.25 2.70
N ILE A 323 10.35 -4.82 2.63
CA ILE A 323 9.30 -5.18 3.58
C ILE A 323 8.07 -5.70 2.83
N ASN A 324 7.64 -6.91 3.17
CA ASN A 324 6.44 -7.53 2.63
C ASN A 324 5.76 -8.44 3.68
N GLY A 325 4.62 -9.02 3.33
CA GLY A 325 3.82 -9.83 4.26
C GLY A 325 4.46 -11.16 4.69
N ASP A 326 5.54 -11.62 4.05
CA ASP A 326 6.21 -12.88 4.40
C ASP A 326 7.34 -12.69 5.41
N ILE A 327 7.75 -11.43 5.66
CA ILE A 327 8.80 -11.09 6.62
C ILE A 327 8.25 -11.17 8.04
N ALA A 328 9.01 -11.85 8.92
CA ALA A 328 8.67 -11.97 10.33
C ALA A 328 8.55 -10.58 10.99
N GLN A 329 7.56 -10.39 11.87
CA GLN A 329 7.24 -9.10 12.48
C GLN A 329 8.45 -8.44 13.15
N GLN A 330 9.21 -9.20 13.93
CA GLN A 330 10.41 -8.68 14.61
C GLN A 330 11.45 -8.14 13.61
N GLN A 331 11.60 -8.79 12.46
CA GLN A 331 12.51 -8.32 11.42
C GLN A 331 11.97 -7.05 10.75
N ARG A 332 10.65 -6.97 10.57
CA ARG A 332 9.99 -5.78 10.01
C ARG A 332 10.17 -4.57 10.92
N GLU A 333 9.93 -4.72 12.22
CA GLU A 333 10.15 -3.68 13.23
C GLU A 333 11.60 -3.19 13.21
N ARG A 334 12.57 -4.10 13.21
CA ARG A 334 14.00 -3.76 13.11
C ARG A 334 14.33 -2.98 11.82
N THR A 335 13.73 -3.36 10.69
CA THR A 335 13.96 -2.67 9.41
C THR A 335 13.38 -1.25 9.45
N VAL A 336 12.21 -1.07 10.06
CA VAL A 336 11.61 0.26 10.24
C VAL A 336 12.45 1.12 11.18
N ASP A 337 12.94 0.55 12.28
CA ASP A 337 13.83 1.25 13.21
C ASP A 337 15.15 1.67 12.52
N GLN A 338 15.73 0.79 11.71
CA GLN A 338 16.91 1.13 10.90
C GLN A 338 16.64 2.30 9.94
N LEU A 339 15.44 2.36 9.35
CA LEU A 339 15.04 3.47 8.50
C LEU A 339 14.90 4.76 9.31
N LYS A 340 14.28 4.70 10.50
CA LYS A 340 14.16 5.86 11.41
C LYS A 340 15.51 6.41 11.85
N ASP A 341 16.42 5.50 12.21
CA ASP A 341 17.76 5.84 12.75
C ASP A 341 18.78 6.24 11.66
N GLY A 342 18.42 6.20 10.37
CA GLY A 342 19.34 6.52 9.28
C GLY A 342 20.36 5.42 8.96
N ARG A 343 20.16 4.21 9.48
CA ARG A 343 20.97 3.02 9.12
C ARG A 343 20.48 2.32 7.87
N LEU A 344 19.32 2.68 7.39
CA LEU A 344 18.71 2.27 6.12
C LEU A 344 18.21 3.51 5.40
N ASP A 345 18.46 3.62 4.10
CA ASP A 345 18.06 4.80 3.32
C ASP A 345 16.89 4.53 2.38
N ILE A 346 16.76 3.31 1.87
CA ILE A 346 15.71 2.93 0.92
C ILE A 346 14.92 1.74 1.42
N LEU A 347 13.63 1.95 1.61
CA LEU A 347 12.68 0.90 1.98
C LEU A 347 11.82 0.51 0.79
N VAL A 348 11.87 -0.76 0.37
CA VAL A 348 11.04 -1.28 -0.72
C VAL A 348 9.89 -2.09 -0.15
N ALA A 349 8.65 -1.68 -0.41
CA ALA A 349 7.48 -2.22 0.28
C ALA A 349 6.30 -2.50 -0.64
N THR A 350 5.43 -3.42 -0.22
CA THR A 350 4.07 -3.53 -0.77
C THR A 350 3.13 -2.55 -0.06
N ASP A 351 1.98 -2.21 -0.67
CA ASP A 351 0.98 -1.34 -0.06
C ASP A 351 0.63 -1.77 1.36
N VAL A 352 0.31 -3.04 1.56
CA VAL A 352 -0.07 -3.61 2.86
C VAL A 352 1.06 -3.47 3.88
N ALA A 353 2.30 -3.69 3.46
CA ALA A 353 3.45 -3.64 4.35
C ALA A 353 3.88 -2.21 4.71
N ALA A 354 3.61 -1.23 3.86
CA ALA A 354 3.95 0.17 4.09
C ALA A 354 2.84 0.96 4.82
N ARG A 355 1.65 0.38 4.95
CA ARG A 355 0.54 1.03 5.68
C ARG A 355 0.89 1.20 7.15
N GLY A 356 0.49 2.34 7.70
CA GLY A 356 0.81 2.67 9.08
C GLY A 356 2.26 3.06 9.36
N LEU A 357 3.17 3.01 8.36
CA LEU A 357 4.53 3.49 8.58
C LEU A 357 4.54 5.01 8.75
N ASP A 358 5.08 5.44 9.88
CA ASP A 358 5.32 6.84 10.20
C ASP A 358 6.81 7.06 10.43
N VAL A 359 7.48 7.58 9.42
CA VAL A 359 8.92 7.85 9.45
C VAL A 359 9.12 9.25 8.87
N GLU A 360 9.42 10.20 9.74
CA GLU A 360 9.50 11.61 9.39
C GLU A 360 10.59 11.95 8.39
N ARG A 361 11.68 11.16 8.36
CA ARG A 361 12.81 11.41 7.45
C ARG A 361 12.56 10.99 6.00
N ILE A 362 11.38 10.41 5.68
CA ILE A 362 11.05 10.08 4.28
C ILE A 362 10.83 11.34 3.48
N THR A 363 11.80 11.68 2.62
CA THR A 363 11.72 12.81 1.70
C THR A 363 11.10 12.43 0.35
N HIS A 364 11.24 11.18 -0.08
CA HIS A 364 10.80 10.73 -1.39
C HIS A 364 9.91 9.48 -1.31
N VAL A 365 8.85 9.48 -2.11
CA VAL A 365 8.00 8.31 -2.36
C VAL A 365 8.12 7.91 -3.81
N VAL A 366 8.60 6.72 -4.08
CA VAL A 366 8.70 6.18 -5.43
C VAL A 366 7.62 5.12 -5.66
N ASN A 367 6.66 5.40 -6.52
CA ASN A 367 5.72 4.42 -7.02
C ASN A 367 6.37 3.66 -8.17
N TYR A 368 7.16 2.62 -7.86
CA TYR A 368 7.81 1.77 -8.87
C TYR A 368 6.76 1.08 -9.75
N ASP A 369 5.63 0.69 -9.13
CA ASP A 369 4.42 0.29 -9.83
C ASP A 369 3.27 1.24 -9.55
N ILE A 370 2.57 1.62 -10.62
CA ILE A 370 1.34 2.39 -10.48
C ILE A 370 0.32 1.61 -9.65
N PRO A 371 -0.34 2.21 -8.65
CA PRO A 371 -1.34 1.54 -7.84
C PRO A 371 -2.57 1.14 -8.67
N ASN A 372 -3.35 0.20 -8.14
CA ASN A 372 -4.55 -0.30 -8.81
C ASN A 372 -5.73 0.68 -8.73
N ASP A 373 -5.72 1.57 -7.74
CA ASP A 373 -6.75 2.58 -7.49
C ASP A 373 -6.11 3.92 -7.11
N THR A 374 -6.92 4.97 -7.14
CA THR A 374 -6.46 6.34 -6.91
C THR A 374 -6.28 6.67 -5.43
N GLU A 375 -6.98 5.98 -4.53
CA GLU A 375 -6.87 6.17 -3.09
C GLU A 375 -5.53 5.64 -2.59
N SER A 376 -5.14 4.43 -3.04
CA SER A 376 -3.82 3.87 -2.77
C SER A 376 -2.70 4.82 -3.19
N TYR A 377 -2.85 5.56 -4.30
CA TYR A 377 -1.88 6.58 -4.70
C TYR A 377 -1.75 7.68 -3.64
N VAL A 378 -2.85 8.23 -3.17
CA VAL A 378 -2.86 9.28 -2.15
C VAL A 378 -2.25 8.78 -0.84
N HIS A 379 -2.59 7.57 -0.41
CA HIS A 379 -2.04 6.96 0.81
C HIS A 379 -0.53 6.67 0.70
N ARG A 380 -0.04 6.31 -0.49
CA ARG A 380 1.40 6.12 -0.73
C ARG A 380 2.16 7.44 -0.63
N ILE A 381 1.73 8.46 -1.37
CA ILE A 381 2.44 9.76 -1.35
C ILE A 381 2.35 10.45 0.00
N GLY A 382 1.29 10.22 0.78
CA GLY A 382 1.17 10.68 2.16
C GLY A 382 2.18 10.07 3.15
N ARG A 383 3.15 9.24 2.70
CA ARG A 383 4.28 8.81 3.52
C ARG A 383 5.39 9.87 3.58
N THR A 384 5.35 10.86 2.71
CA THR A 384 6.22 12.06 2.73
C THR A 384 5.40 13.34 2.91
N GLY A 385 6.05 14.49 3.04
CA GLY A 385 5.38 15.78 3.21
C GLY A 385 4.64 15.93 4.54
N ARG A 386 5.04 15.17 5.58
CA ARG A 386 4.43 15.20 6.91
C ARG A 386 4.97 16.33 7.77
N ALA A 387 4.20 16.75 8.77
CA ALA A 387 4.57 17.78 9.74
C ALA A 387 5.04 19.09 9.08
N GLY A 388 4.43 19.49 7.94
CA GLY A 388 4.77 20.72 7.24
C GLY A 388 6.05 20.69 6.41
N ARG A 389 6.75 19.53 6.33
CA ARG A 389 7.92 19.34 5.48
C ARG A 389 7.52 19.22 4.01
N THR A 390 8.46 19.53 3.12
CA THR A 390 8.30 19.26 1.68
C THR A 390 8.65 17.80 1.37
N GLY A 391 8.01 17.23 0.36
CA GLY A 391 8.28 15.89 -0.12
C GLY A 391 8.21 15.78 -1.63
N GLU A 392 8.75 14.70 -2.18
CA GLU A 392 8.67 14.42 -3.60
C GLU A 392 8.07 13.02 -3.85
N ALA A 393 7.14 12.93 -4.81
CA ALA A 393 6.53 11.69 -5.24
C ALA A 393 6.82 11.44 -6.72
N ILE A 394 7.48 10.32 -7.02
CA ILE A 394 7.84 9.91 -8.37
C ILE A 394 7.02 8.69 -8.76
N LEU A 395 6.28 8.77 -9.87
CA LEU A 395 5.42 7.71 -10.37
C LEU A 395 5.98 7.13 -11.68
N PHE A 396 6.36 5.86 -11.68
CA PHE A 396 6.73 5.15 -12.91
C PHE A 396 5.48 4.68 -13.64
N VAL A 397 5.32 5.13 -14.88
CA VAL A 397 4.15 4.85 -15.71
C VAL A 397 4.57 4.15 -16.99
N THR A 398 3.99 2.97 -17.25
CA THR A 398 4.16 2.34 -18.56
C THR A 398 3.17 2.92 -19.58
N PRO A 399 3.44 2.82 -20.90
CA PRO A 399 2.52 3.32 -21.93
C PRO A 399 1.09 2.78 -21.82
N ARG A 400 0.91 1.60 -21.21
CA ARG A 400 -0.41 0.95 -21.02
C ARG A 400 -1.17 1.53 -19.84
N GLU A 401 -0.50 2.14 -18.90
CA GLU A 401 -1.05 2.64 -17.62
C GLU A 401 -1.47 4.11 -17.66
N ARG A 402 -1.35 4.79 -18.81
CA ARG A 402 -1.75 6.20 -18.98
C ARG A 402 -3.20 6.51 -18.59
N ARG A 403 -4.09 5.50 -18.61
CA ARG A 403 -5.47 5.69 -18.14
C ARG A 403 -5.51 5.89 -16.62
N MET A 404 -4.74 5.10 -15.87
CA MET A 404 -4.64 5.23 -14.43
C MET A 404 -4.01 6.56 -14.04
N LEU A 405 -2.94 6.99 -14.72
CA LEU A 405 -2.34 8.31 -14.52
C LEU A 405 -3.40 9.43 -14.62
N ARG A 406 -4.20 9.45 -15.68
CA ARG A 406 -5.28 10.45 -15.86
C ARG A 406 -6.35 10.35 -14.76
N SER A 407 -6.61 9.16 -14.23
CA SER A 407 -7.54 8.96 -13.11
C SER A 407 -6.97 9.52 -11.82
N ILE A 408 -5.69 9.33 -11.56
CA ILE A 408 -4.95 9.91 -10.43
C ILE A 408 -5.01 11.43 -10.52
N GLU A 409 -4.61 12.04 -11.63
CA GLU A 409 -4.65 13.50 -11.83
C GLU A 409 -6.04 14.10 -11.59
N ARG A 410 -7.10 13.40 -12.03
CA ARG A 410 -8.48 13.86 -11.84
C ARG A 410 -8.91 13.81 -10.36
N VAL A 411 -8.54 12.75 -9.65
CA VAL A 411 -8.96 12.54 -8.25
C VAL A 411 -8.15 13.42 -7.30
N THR A 412 -6.87 13.58 -7.56
CA THR A 412 -5.98 14.44 -6.76
C THR A 412 -6.17 15.92 -7.05
N ASN A 413 -6.88 16.26 -8.15
CA ASN A 413 -6.99 17.61 -8.68
C ASN A 413 -5.61 18.28 -8.87
N ALA A 414 -4.59 17.48 -9.11
CA ALA A 414 -3.21 17.90 -9.34
C ALA A 414 -2.73 17.35 -10.67
N ARG A 415 -2.06 18.19 -11.45
CA ARG A 415 -1.37 17.73 -12.66
C ARG A 415 0.02 17.29 -12.26
N LEU A 416 0.33 16.01 -12.53
CA LEU A 416 1.67 15.49 -12.31
C LEU A 416 2.61 16.03 -13.40
N GLU A 417 3.80 16.43 -13.01
CA GLU A 417 4.83 16.90 -13.94
C GLU A 417 5.52 15.70 -14.62
N GLU A 418 5.64 15.75 -15.96
CA GLU A 418 6.43 14.75 -16.67
C GLU A 418 7.91 15.05 -16.47
N MET A 419 8.66 14.10 -15.89
CA MET A 419 10.09 14.21 -15.73
C MET A 419 10.82 13.48 -16.85
N ASP A 420 11.92 14.03 -17.27
CA ASP A 420 12.84 13.37 -18.18
C ASP A 420 13.77 12.43 -17.39
N LEU A 421 14.17 11.34 -18.02
CA LEU A 421 15.17 10.45 -17.46
C LEU A 421 16.53 11.17 -17.46
N PRO A 422 17.25 11.25 -16.32
CA PRO A 422 18.58 11.82 -16.28
C PRO A 422 19.49 11.21 -17.34
N SER A 423 20.19 12.06 -18.11
CA SER A 423 21.12 11.63 -19.15
C SER A 423 22.36 10.96 -18.53
N ALA A 424 23.09 10.18 -19.33
CA ALA A 424 24.33 9.60 -18.86
C ALA A 424 25.35 10.68 -18.44
N ASP A 425 25.36 11.82 -19.14
CA ASP A 425 26.26 12.93 -18.82
C ASP A 425 25.94 13.58 -17.49
N GLU A 426 24.63 13.83 -17.18
CA GLU A 426 24.20 14.36 -15.88
C GLU A 426 24.58 13.41 -14.73
N VAL A 427 24.34 12.10 -14.90
CA VAL A 427 24.73 11.09 -13.93
C VAL A 427 26.25 11.08 -13.73
N ASN A 428 27.01 11.14 -14.81
CA ASN A 428 28.47 11.12 -14.76
C ASN A 428 29.05 12.38 -14.08
N GLU A 429 28.47 13.55 -14.32
CA GLU A 429 28.85 14.77 -13.61
C GLU A 429 28.58 14.67 -12.11
N LYS A 430 27.39 14.18 -11.72
CA LYS A 430 27.06 13.96 -10.30
C LYS A 430 27.99 12.94 -9.63
N ARG A 431 28.37 11.87 -10.33
CA ARG A 431 29.37 10.90 -9.84
C ARG A 431 30.71 11.55 -9.58
N LYS A 432 31.16 12.39 -10.51
CA LYS A 432 32.42 13.14 -10.35
C LYS A 432 32.34 14.11 -9.16
N GLU A 433 31.27 14.89 -9.05
CA GLU A 433 31.03 15.79 -7.91
C GLU A 433 31.11 15.04 -6.57
N LYS A 434 30.33 13.95 -6.44
CA LYS A 434 30.30 13.11 -5.20
C LYS A 434 31.69 12.51 -4.91
N PHE A 435 32.43 12.08 -5.94
CA PHE A 435 33.76 11.52 -5.77
C PHE A 435 34.76 12.57 -5.29
N LEU A 436 34.75 13.77 -5.88
CA LEU A 436 35.60 14.88 -5.48
C LEU A 436 35.28 15.39 -4.07
N ALA A 437 34.01 15.44 -3.69
CA ALA A 437 33.57 15.79 -2.33
C ALA A 437 34.15 14.81 -1.30
N LYS A 438 34.09 13.49 -1.57
CA LYS A 438 34.66 12.45 -0.68
C LYS A 438 36.16 12.59 -0.53
N ILE A 439 36.91 13.00 -1.59
CA ILE A 439 38.32 13.31 -1.47
C ILE A 439 38.51 14.48 -0.50
N GLY A 440 37.69 15.55 -0.61
CA GLY A 440 37.75 16.70 0.28
C GLY A 440 37.55 16.32 1.75
N GLU A 441 36.53 15.49 2.03
CA GLU A 441 36.26 14.97 3.36
C GLU A 441 37.44 14.13 3.92
N SER A 442 38.01 13.27 3.07
CA SER A 442 39.12 12.38 3.47
C SER A 442 40.40 13.14 3.84
N LEU A 443 40.61 14.36 3.30
CA LEU A 443 41.76 15.19 3.67
C LEU A 443 41.80 15.62 5.15
N GLY A 444 40.61 15.62 5.81
CA GLY A 444 40.47 15.96 7.25
C GLY A 444 40.57 14.76 8.19
N GLU A 445 40.71 13.55 7.70
CA GLU A 445 40.72 12.33 8.49
C GLU A 445 41.97 12.16 9.35
N LYS A 446 41.84 11.61 10.57
CA LYS A 446 42.93 11.44 11.54
C LYS A 446 44.12 10.62 11.01
N GLN A 447 43.88 9.70 10.09
CA GLN A 447 44.92 8.83 9.52
C GLN A 447 45.50 9.35 8.21
N PHE A 448 45.08 10.54 7.74
CA PHE A 448 45.51 11.09 6.45
C PHE A 448 47.02 11.25 6.37
N GLU A 449 47.66 11.77 7.42
CA GLU A 449 49.12 11.99 7.43
C GLU A 449 49.92 10.69 7.29
N PHE A 450 49.49 9.65 8.01
CA PHE A 450 50.09 8.32 7.94
C PHE A 450 50.04 7.75 6.50
N PHE A 451 48.85 7.80 5.88
CA PHE A 451 48.73 7.32 4.49
C PHE A 451 49.48 8.17 3.50
N ARG A 452 49.54 9.50 3.68
CA ARG A 452 50.33 10.42 2.86
C ARG A 452 51.82 10.07 2.88
N ASP A 453 52.38 9.80 4.05
CA ASP A 453 53.80 9.48 4.19
C ASP A 453 54.10 8.10 3.59
N MET A 454 53.25 7.09 3.79
CA MET A 454 53.36 5.77 3.17
C MET A 454 53.34 5.88 1.61
N VAL A 455 52.44 6.70 1.06
CA VAL A 455 52.34 6.93 -0.39
C VAL A 455 53.57 7.64 -0.91
N ARG A 456 54.16 8.59 -0.17
CA ARG A 456 55.43 9.26 -0.51
C ARG A 456 56.58 8.28 -0.54
N GLU A 457 56.72 7.40 0.44
CA GLU A 457 57.75 6.35 0.46
C GLU A 457 57.61 5.42 -0.76
N TYR A 458 56.41 4.99 -1.08
CA TYR A 458 56.15 4.17 -2.27
C TYR A 458 56.52 4.88 -3.56
N SER A 459 56.15 6.15 -3.70
CA SER A 459 56.51 6.99 -4.87
C SER A 459 58.03 7.07 -5.06
N ALA A 460 58.76 7.35 -3.97
CA ALA A 460 60.21 7.44 -4.00
C ALA A 460 60.89 6.10 -4.30
N ALA A 461 60.44 5.02 -3.70
CA ALA A 461 61.03 3.68 -3.89
C ALA A 461 60.82 3.11 -5.30
N ASN A 462 59.68 3.41 -5.92
CA ASN A 462 59.27 2.82 -7.22
C ASN A 462 59.34 3.81 -8.39
N ASN A 463 59.76 5.06 -8.16
CA ASN A 463 59.83 6.15 -9.15
C ASN A 463 58.48 6.31 -9.91
N VAL A 464 57.34 6.29 -9.16
CA VAL A 464 55.98 6.48 -9.67
C VAL A 464 55.46 7.85 -9.27
N ALA A 465 54.83 8.59 -10.18
CA ALA A 465 54.31 9.91 -9.90
C ALA A 465 53.13 9.84 -8.91
N MET A 466 52.94 10.86 -8.08
CA MET A 466 51.90 10.89 -7.03
C MET A 466 50.49 10.88 -7.63
N ASP A 467 50.29 11.49 -8.80
CA ASP A 467 49.03 11.51 -9.55
C ASP A 467 48.68 10.14 -10.11
N ASP A 468 49.66 9.36 -10.58
CA ASP A 468 49.46 7.97 -10.99
C ASP A 468 49.06 7.06 -9.81
N ILE A 469 49.68 7.26 -8.65
CA ILE A 469 49.33 6.53 -7.44
C ILE A 469 47.88 6.89 -7.00
N ALA A 470 47.53 8.18 -7.03
CA ALA A 470 46.18 8.62 -6.70
C ALA A 470 45.15 8.02 -7.69
N ALA A 471 45.48 8.00 -8.99
CA ALA A 471 44.61 7.35 -10.00
C ALA A 471 44.46 5.83 -9.75
N ALA A 472 45.56 5.14 -9.42
CA ALA A 472 45.53 3.71 -9.11
C ALA A 472 44.68 3.40 -7.86
N LEU A 473 44.81 4.23 -6.81
CA LEU A 473 43.95 4.11 -5.59
C LEU A 473 42.48 4.38 -5.92
N ALA A 474 42.15 5.35 -6.76
CA ALA A 474 40.82 5.62 -7.23
C ALA A 474 40.21 4.42 -8.00
N VAL A 475 41.00 3.81 -8.89
CA VAL A 475 40.58 2.59 -9.61
C VAL A 475 40.37 1.41 -8.65
N GLN A 476 41.22 1.25 -7.64
CA GLN A 476 41.10 0.21 -6.63
C GLN A 476 39.82 0.42 -5.77
N LEU A 477 39.54 1.66 -5.36
CA LEU A 477 38.34 2.03 -4.60
C LEU A 477 37.05 1.73 -5.41
N GLN A 478 37.11 1.89 -6.74
CA GLN A 478 35.99 1.62 -7.65
C GLN A 478 35.65 0.12 -7.77
N GLY A 479 36.56 -0.79 -7.39
CA GLY A 479 36.31 -2.23 -7.33
C GLY A 479 36.00 -2.88 -8.68
N GLY A 480 36.55 -2.36 -9.78
CA GLY A 480 36.39 -2.91 -11.13
C GLY A 480 35.07 -2.62 -11.83
N LYS A 481 34.19 -1.82 -11.24
CA LYS A 481 32.95 -1.34 -11.88
C LYS A 481 33.26 -0.13 -12.77
N ASP A 482 32.60 0.00 -13.93
CA ASP A 482 32.72 1.20 -14.79
C ASP A 482 32.25 2.44 -13.98
N PHE A 483 33.15 3.43 -13.83
CA PHE A 483 32.79 4.69 -13.15
C PHE A 483 31.79 5.50 -13.95
N LEU A 484 31.99 5.57 -15.28
CA LEU A 484 31.15 6.32 -16.19
C LEU A 484 30.02 5.45 -16.73
N LEU A 485 28.82 5.99 -16.67
CA LEU A 485 27.64 5.41 -17.32
C LEU A 485 27.79 5.64 -18.84
N LYS A 486 27.65 4.56 -19.63
CA LYS A 486 27.66 4.65 -21.10
C LYS A 486 26.20 4.76 -21.57
N GLU A 487 25.90 5.72 -22.44
CA GLU A 487 24.60 5.80 -23.07
C GLU A 487 24.27 4.50 -23.81
N GLN A 488 23.22 3.81 -23.38
CA GLN A 488 22.68 2.76 -24.21
C GLN A 488 21.86 3.39 -25.33
N PRO A 489 22.10 3.02 -26.60
CA PRO A 489 21.33 3.55 -27.70
C PRO A 489 19.83 3.28 -27.43
N ALA A 490 19.05 4.35 -27.39
CA ALA A 490 17.61 4.26 -27.18
C ALA A 490 17.02 3.20 -28.12
N PRO A 491 16.24 2.22 -27.65
CA PRO A 491 15.64 1.21 -28.51
C PRO A 491 14.88 1.93 -29.61
N LYS A 492 15.25 1.66 -30.88
CA LYS A 492 14.62 2.28 -32.05
C LYS A 492 13.12 2.11 -31.90
N ARG A 493 12.41 3.20 -31.60
CA ARG A 493 10.95 3.25 -31.54
C ARG A 493 10.48 2.79 -32.91
N ASP A 494 9.87 1.61 -32.95
CA ASP A 494 9.27 1.08 -34.17
C ASP A 494 8.16 2.06 -34.60
N ARG A 495 8.40 2.77 -35.72
CA ARG A 495 7.44 3.75 -36.28
C ARG A 495 6.04 3.16 -36.50
N ARG A 496 5.91 1.83 -36.43
CA ARG A 496 4.62 1.10 -36.56
C ARG A 496 3.68 1.27 -35.37
N ASP A 497 4.16 1.68 -34.18
CA ASP A 497 3.29 1.88 -33.04
C ASP A 497 2.63 3.28 -33.01
N ARG A 498 3.23 4.31 -33.61
CA ARG A 498 2.61 5.65 -33.71
C ARG A 498 1.37 5.67 -34.60
N ASP A 499 1.38 4.93 -35.72
CA ASP A 499 0.26 4.92 -36.66
C ASP A 499 -0.97 4.13 -36.14
N ARG A 500 -0.82 3.31 -35.09
CA ARG A 500 -1.93 2.58 -34.48
C ARG A 500 -2.69 3.38 -33.43
N PHE A 501 -2.03 4.31 -32.75
CA PHE A 501 -2.66 5.11 -31.68
C PHE A 501 -3.36 6.36 -32.24
N ASP A 502 -2.86 6.94 -33.34
CA ASP A 502 -3.44 8.16 -33.92
C ASP A 502 -4.70 7.88 -34.78
N ARG A 503 -4.98 6.61 -35.12
CA ARG A 503 -6.20 6.21 -35.84
C ARG A 503 -7.40 5.87 -34.95
N GLY A 504 -7.21 5.82 -33.62
CA GLY A 504 -8.27 5.50 -32.64
C GLY A 504 -9.17 6.67 -32.26
N ASP A 505 -8.69 7.91 -32.38
CA ASP A 505 -9.35 9.07 -31.76
C ASP A 505 -10.13 9.96 -32.74
N ARG A 506 -10.20 9.58 -34.04
CA ARG A 506 -10.93 10.32 -35.08
C ARG A 506 -12.20 9.66 -35.63
N ARG A 507 -12.70 8.58 -34.97
CA ARG A 507 -13.95 7.91 -35.42
C ARG A 507 -15.02 7.87 -34.34
N ASP A 508 -15.43 9.02 -33.88
CA ASP A 508 -16.72 9.14 -33.21
C ASP A 508 -17.39 10.47 -33.55
N ARG A 509 -17.77 10.58 -34.86
CA ARG A 509 -18.85 11.48 -35.34
C ARG A 509 -19.28 11.04 -36.71
N GLY A 510 -20.48 10.42 -36.77
CA GLY A 510 -21.34 10.37 -37.93
C GLY A 510 -21.16 9.11 -38.78
N ASP A 511 -22.04 8.20 -38.80
CA ASP A 511 -23.17 8.10 -39.70
C ASP A 511 -23.85 6.72 -39.59
N ARG A 512 -25.13 6.75 -39.76
CA ARG A 512 -26.08 5.61 -39.82
C ARG A 512 -25.97 4.88 -41.15
N GLY A 513 -26.00 3.56 -41.12
CA GLY A 513 -26.53 2.79 -42.24
C GLY A 513 -25.57 1.79 -42.87
N GLY A 514 -25.91 0.51 -42.82
CA GLY A 514 -25.33 -0.48 -43.71
C GLY A 514 -25.14 -1.88 -43.12
N ARG A 515 -26.14 -2.71 -43.29
CA ARG A 515 -26.11 -4.18 -43.12
C ARG A 515 -25.00 -4.83 -43.93
N GLY A 516 -24.33 -5.83 -43.37
CA GLY A 516 -23.71 -6.85 -44.21
C GLY A 516 -22.52 -7.58 -43.60
N GLY A 517 -22.71 -8.82 -43.23
CA GLY A 517 -21.72 -9.87 -43.46
C GLY A 517 -20.67 -10.12 -42.40
N PHE A 518 -20.96 -11.00 -41.51
CA PHE A 518 -19.99 -11.78 -40.74
C PHE A 518 -19.02 -12.50 -41.70
N ARG A 519 -17.74 -12.16 -41.64
CA ARG A 519 -16.65 -13.05 -42.02
C ARG A 519 -15.56 -12.91 -40.98
N ASP A 520 -15.60 -13.88 -40.12
CA ASP A 520 -14.55 -14.33 -39.21
C ASP A 520 -13.24 -14.50 -40.00
N ARG A 521 -12.24 -13.69 -39.65
CA ARG A 521 -10.84 -13.96 -39.98
C ARG A 521 -10.01 -13.59 -38.76
N ASP A 522 -10.05 -14.49 -37.82
CA ASP A 522 -9.07 -14.66 -36.80
C ASP A 522 -7.69 -14.88 -37.44
N ARG A 523 -6.83 -13.86 -37.34
CA ARG A 523 -5.40 -14.00 -37.58
C ARG A 523 -4.67 -13.72 -36.30
N ASP A 524 -4.70 -14.74 -35.46
CA ASP A 524 -3.81 -14.98 -34.35
C ASP A 524 -2.35 -15.01 -34.88
N ARG A 525 -1.56 -13.96 -34.56
CA ARG A 525 -0.10 -13.98 -34.66
C ARG A 525 0.43 -14.07 -33.24
N GLY A 526 0.47 -15.29 -32.71
CA GLY A 526 1.19 -15.65 -31.49
C GLY A 526 2.71 -15.50 -31.64
N PRO A 527 3.44 -15.40 -30.52
CA PRO A 527 4.89 -15.24 -30.48
C PRO A 527 5.60 -16.46 -31.10
N ARG A 528 6.77 -16.19 -31.70
CA ARG A 528 7.63 -17.13 -32.40
C ARG A 528 7.79 -18.46 -31.65
N ARG A 529 7.59 -19.58 -32.35
CA ARG A 529 7.94 -20.93 -31.91
C ARG A 529 9.43 -20.96 -31.55
N PRO A 530 9.81 -21.59 -30.42
CA PRO A 530 11.20 -22.00 -30.24
C PRO A 530 11.53 -23.02 -31.34
N ASP A 531 12.74 -22.96 -31.86
CA ASP A 531 13.28 -23.94 -32.81
C ASP A 531 13.44 -25.30 -32.09
N GLY A 532 12.39 -26.11 -32.15
CA GLY A 532 12.33 -27.48 -31.67
C GLY A 532 11.13 -28.18 -32.30
N ASP A 533 11.29 -29.48 -32.65
CA ASP A 533 10.21 -30.33 -33.15
C ASP A 533 9.24 -30.64 -32.00
N PHE A 534 8.25 -29.76 -31.77
CA PHE A 534 7.19 -29.93 -30.77
C PHE A 534 5.90 -30.45 -31.41
N GLU A 535 5.17 -31.23 -30.62
CA GLU A 535 3.86 -31.73 -30.95
C GLU A 535 2.86 -31.43 -29.85
N THR A 536 1.64 -31.02 -30.22
CA THR A 536 0.63 -30.59 -29.25
C THR A 536 -0.09 -31.79 -28.64
N TYR A 537 -0.09 -31.85 -27.32
CA TYR A 537 -0.83 -32.79 -26.50
C TYR A 537 -1.97 -32.13 -25.78
N ARG A 538 -3.07 -32.86 -25.61
CA ARG A 538 -4.27 -32.43 -24.92
C ARG A 538 -4.35 -33.14 -23.56
N LEU A 539 -4.67 -32.36 -22.55
CA LEU A 539 -4.97 -32.79 -21.18
C LEU A 539 -6.43 -32.48 -20.88
N ASP A 540 -7.20 -33.41 -20.31
CA ASP A 540 -8.62 -33.23 -19.97
C ASP A 540 -8.86 -32.44 -18.67
N VAL A 541 -7.97 -31.53 -18.35
CA VAL A 541 -8.03 -30.60 -17.21
C VAL A 541 -7.88 -29.17 -17.70
N GLY A 542 -8.66 -28.22 -17.16
CA GLY A 542 -8.68 -26.85 -17.61
C GLY A 542 -9.07 -25.84 -16.51
N LYS A 543 -9.54 -24.65 -16.92
CA LYS A 543 -9.93 -23.59 -15.98
C LYS A 543 -11.05 -24.01 -15.02
N ARG A 544 -11.94 -24.95 -15.40
CA ARG A 544 -12.99 -25.47 -14.49
C ARG A 544 -12.44 -26.20 -13.28
N GLN A 545 -11.25 -26.79 -13.39
CA GLN A 545 -10.54 -27.49 -12.32
C GLN A 545 -9.49 -26.61 -11.63
N ASN A 546 -9.54 -25.29 -11.86
CA ASN A 546 -8.63 -24.30 -11.29
C ASN A 546 -7.14 -24.57 -11.57
N VAL A 547 -6.84 -25.17 -12.75
CA VAL A 547 -5.49 -25.57 -13.15
C VAL A 547 -4.67 -24.34 -13.54
N ARG A 548 -3.45 -24.25 -12.99
CA ARG A 548 -2.46 -23.19 -13.30
C ARG A 548 -1.32 -23.77 -14.15
N PRO A 549 -0.64 -22.95 -14.98
CA PRO A 549 0.48 -23.42 -15.80
C PRO A 549 1.58 -24.12 -14.99
N GLY A 550 1.92 -23.62 -13.79
CA GLY A 550 2.90 -24.23 -12.90
C GLY A 550 2.51 -25.62 -12.42
N ALA A 551 1.23 -25.89 -12.18
CA ALA A 551 0.75 -27.21 -11.78
C ALA A 551 0.86 -28.24 -12.94
N ILE A 552 0.67 -27.79 -14.19
CA ILE A 552 0.84 -28.63 -15.37
C ILE A 552 2.32 -29.00 -15.56
N VAL A 553 3.20 -28.00 -15.55
CA VAL A 553 4.64 -28.21 -15.68
C VAL A 553 5.16 -29.08 -14.56
N GLY A 554 4.77 -28.81 -13.30
CA GLY A 554 5.19 -29.59 -12.13
C GLY A 554 4.77 -31.05 -12.22
N ALA A 555 3.51 -31.35 -12.57
CA ALA A 555 3.02 -32.72 -12.70
C ALA A 555 3.71 -33.49 -13.85
N LEU A 556 3.82 -32.88 -15.03
CA LEU A 556 4.45 -33.50 -16.18
C LEU A 556 5.97 -33.66 -16.01
N ALA A 557 6.64 -32.73 -15.31
CA ALA A 557 8.06 -32.84 -15.00
C ALA A 557 8.35 -33.94 -13.97
N ASN A 558 7.61 -33.96 -12.86
CA ASN A 558 7.85 -34.89 -11.76
C ASN A 558 7.49 -36.34 -12.12
N GLU A 559 6.33 -36.56 -12.76
CA GLU A 559 5.84 -37.91 -13.07
C GLU A 559 6.31 -38.38 -14.45
N GLY A 560 6.45 -37.46 -15.42
CA GLY A 560 6.96 -37.77 -16.75
C GLY A 560 8.49 -37.78 -16.87
N GLY A 561 9.20 -37.16 -15.93
CA GLY A 561 10.65 -36.98 -16.00
C GLY A 561 11.08 -35.97 -17.07
N LEU A 562 10.21 -34.99 -17.38
CA LEU A 562 10.47 -33.94 -18.38
C LEU A 562 11.23 -32.77 -17.76
N SER A 563 12.15 -32.18 -18.50
CA SER A 563 12.88 -30.99 -18.09
C SER A 563 12.16 -29.70 -18.52
N SER A 564 12.49 -28.56 -17.93
CA SER A 564 11.87 -27.28 -18.30
C SER A 564 12.04 -26.88 -19.78
N LYS A 565 13.03 -27.47 -20.47
CA LYS A 565 13.31 -27.25 -21.89
C LYS A 565 12.38 -28.05 -22.81
N ASP A 566 11.70 -29.06 -22.26
CA ASP A 566 10.81 -29.95 -23.00
C ASP A 566 9.37 -29.41 -23.08
N PHE A 567 9.10 -28.24 -22.49
CA PHE A 567 7.80 -27.60 -22.53
C PHE A 567 7.79 -26.43 -23.52
N GLY A 568 6.89 -26.52 -24.49
CA GLY A 568 6.58 -25.42 -25.40
C GLY A 568 5.40 -24.57 -24.89
N ARG A 569 4.48 -24.21 -25.78
CA ARG A 569 3.32 -23.39 -25.46
C ARG A 569 2.29 -24.16 -24.64
N ILE A 570 1.78 -23.55 -23.57
CA ILE A 570 0.69 -24.09 -22.73
C ILE A 570 -0.53 -23.18 -22.91
N THR A 571 -1.66 -23.76 -23.36
CA THR A 571 -2.93 -23.04 -23.56
C THR A 571 -4.02 -23.69 -22.73
N ILE A 572 -4.49 -23.01 -21.65
CA ILE A 572 -5.53 -23.54 -20.77
C ILE A 572 -6.89 -23.03 -21.22
N ALA A 573 -7.72 -23.93 -21.74
CA ALA A 573 -9.11 -23.70 -22.10
C ALA A 573 -10.06 -23.97 -20.92
N VAL A 574 -11.35 -23.81 -21.09
CA VAL A 574 -12.34 -23.98 -20.01
C VAL A 574 -12.38 -25.42 -19.48
N GLY A 575 -12.32 -26.44 -20.36
CA GLY A 575 -12.44 -27.83 -19.97
C GLY A 575 -11.24 -28.73 -20.35
N HIS A 576 -10.19 -28.16 -20.93
CA HIS A 576 -8.98 -28.90 -21.31
C HIS A 576 -7.78 -27.96 -21.41
N THR A 577 -6.58 -28.54 -21.47
CA THR A 577 -5.34 -27.80 -21.70
C THR A 577 -4.61 -28.40 -22.90
N LEU A 578 -4.03 -27.54 -23.73
CA LEU A 578 -3.12 -27.91 -24.80
C LEU A 578 -1.69 -27.57 -24.36
N VAL A 579 -0.78 -28.52 -24.47
CA VAL A 579 0.65 -28.36 -24.14
C VAL A 579 1.49 -28.88 -25.30
N ASP A 580 2.48 -28.10 -25.71
CA ASP A 580 3.44 -28.50 -26.72
C ASP A 580 4.59 -29.24 -26.03
N LEU A 581 4.82 -30.51 -26.40
CA LEU A 581 5.88 -31.40 -25.88
C LEU A 581 6.72 -31.90 -27.06
N PRO A 582 7.95 -32.44 -26.83
CA PRO A 582 8.81 -32.93 -27.88
C PRO A 582 8.13 -34.01 -28.75
N LYS A 583 8.34 -33.97 -30.06
CA LYS A 583 7.68 -34.82 -31.06
C LYS A 583 7.97 -36.31 -30.88
N ASN A 584 9.11 -36.65 -30.26
CA ASN A 584 9.58 -38.00 -30.01
C ASN A 584 9.46 -38.38 -28.52
N LEU A 585 8.35 -38.05 -27.88
CA LEU A 585 8.10 -38.44 -26.49
C LEU A 585 8.09 -39.99 -26.42
N ASP A 586 8.93 -40.55 -25.55
CA ASP A 586 9.01 -41.98 -25.38
C ASP A 586 7.65 -42.52 -24.86
N ARG A 587 7.25 -43.68 -25.41
CA ARG A 587 6.02 -44.35 -25.01
C ARG A 587 6.00 -44.67 -23.51
N ALA A 588 7.17 -44.92 -22.92
CA ALA A 588 7.34 -45.12 -21.49
C ALA A 588 7.00 -43.87 -20.65
N VAL A 589 7.21 -42.65 -21.20
CA VAL A 589 6.83 -41.39 -20.55
C VAL A 589 5.32 -41.22 -20.59
N LEU A 590 4.68 -41.48 -21.75
CA LEU A 590 3.23 -41.40 -21.89
C LEU A 590 2.51 -42.42 -20.99
N ASP A 591 3.09 -43.64 -20.84
CA ASP A 591 2.52 -44.65 -19.95
C ASP A 591 2.61 -44.25 -18.47
N ARG A 592 3.68 -43.59 -18.03
CA ARG A 592 3.79 -43.00 -16.67
C ARG A 592 2.81 -41.89 -16.42
N LEU A 593 2.51 -41.08 -17.43
CA LEU A 593 1.60 -39.96 -17.35
C LEU A 593 0.10 -40.33 -17.39
N LYS A 594 -0.23 -41.62 -17.64
CA LYS A 594 -1.64 -42.07 -17.70
C LYS A 594 -2.40 -41.92 -16.41
N ASP A 595 -1.71 -42.13 -15.28
CA ASP A 595 -2.30 -42.07 -13.94
C ASP A 595 -2.08 -40.73 -13.25
N THR A 596 -1.42 -39.76 -13.93
CA THR A 596 -1.12 -38.43 -13.41
C THR A 596 -2.38 -37.66 -13.12
N ARG A 597 -2.43 -37.01 -11.94
CA ARG A 597 -3.55 -36.20 -11.51
C ARG A 597 -3.11 -34.76 -11.28
N ILE A 598 -3.94 -33.80 -11.75
CA ILE A 598 -3.79 -32.38 -11.46
C ILE A 598 -5.08 -31.91 -10.77
N SER A 599 -4.97 -31.28 -9.61
CA SER A 599 -6.13 -30.89 -8.78
C SER A 599 -7.09 -32.05 -8.51
N GLY A 600 -6.56 -33.26 -8.28
CA GLY A 600 -7.34 -34.47 -7.98
C GLY A 600 -7.98 -35.16 -9.20
N GLN A 601 -7.85 -34.61 -10.42
CA GLN A 601 -8.40 -35.17 -11.65
C GLN A 601 -7.34 -35.75 -12.57
N LEU A 602 -7.63 -36.91 -13.18
CA LEU A 602 -6.77 -37.56 -14.19
C LEU A 602 -6.62 -36.64 -15.40
N ILE A 603 -5.38 -36.47 -15.89
CA ILE A 603 -5.09 -35.55 -17.00
C ILE A 603 -5.44 -36.14 -18.36
N ASN A 604 -5.55 -37.48 -18.51
CA ASN A 604 -5.85 -38.20 -19.76
C ASN A 604 -5.06 -37.64 -20.94
N ILE A 605 -3.71 -37.64 -20.81
CA ILE A 605 -2.86 -37.05 -21.85
C ILE A 605 -2.99 -37.82 -23.17
N ALA A 606 -3.29 -37.10 -24.24
CA ALA A 606 -3.38 -37.64 -25.59
C ALA A 606 -2.86 -36.63 -26.61
N LYS A 607 -2.36 -37.13 -27.76
CA LYS A 607 -1.95 -36.29 -28.87
C LYS A 607 -3.18 -35.52 -29.44
N ASP A 608 -3.08 -34.20 -29.58
CA ASP A 608 -4.19 -33.41 -30.12
C ASP A 608 -4.34 -33.63 -31.63
N THR A 609 -5.44 -34.28 -32.03
CA THR A 609 -5.77 -34.54 -33.45
C THR A 609 -6.69 -33.48 -34.05
N GLY A 610 -6.98 -32.37 -33.29
CA GLY A 610 -7.85 -31.28 -33.74
C GLY A 610 -9.34 -31.63 -33.88
N ARG A 611 -9.76 -32.83 -33.44
CA ARG A 611 -11.17 -33.26 -33.41
C ARG A 611 -11.68 -33.30 -31.98
N PRO A 612 -12.88 -32.76 -31.67
CA PRO A 612 -13.43 -32.90 -30.33
C PRO A 612 -13.70 -34.38 -30.01
N PRO A 613 -13.44 -34.84 -28.77
CA PRO A 613 -13.65 -36.23 -28.40
C PRO A 613 -15.14 -36.60 -28.50
N ARG A 614 -15.44 -37.74 -29.12
CA ARG A 614 -16.76 -38.36 -29.02
C ARG A 614 -16.94 -38.78 -27.55
N ARG A 615 -18.04 -38.35 -26.95
CA ARG A 615 -18.47 -38.86 -25.66
C ARG A 615 -18.88 -40.32 -25.84
N ASP A 616 -18.04 -41.25 -25.42
CA ASP A 616 -18.44 -42.63 -25.17
C ASP A 616 -19.06 -42.72 -23.79
N GLY A 617 -20.25 -43.33 -23.74
CA GLY A 617 -20.85 -43.82 -22.51
C GLY A 617 -22.23 -43.27 -22.21
N ASP A 618 -23.26 -43.93 -22.78
CA ASP A 618 -24.30 -44.59 -22.00
C ASP A 618 -25.08 -45.56 -22.90
N ASP A 619 -24.75 -46.81 -22.74
CA ASP A 619 -25.47 -47.95 -23.28
C ASP A 619 -26.53 -48.37 -22.25
N ARG A 620 -27.82 -48.15 -22.57
CA ARG A 620 -28.95 -48.95 -22.04
C ARG A 620 -30.20 -48.80 -22.91
N GLY A 621 -30.37 -49.78 -23.76
CA GLY A 621 -31.60 -50.59 -23.94
C GLY A 621 -32.85 -49.95 -24.44
N GLY A 622 -33.30 -50.36 -25.63
CA GLY A 622 -34.72 -50.30 -25.97
C GLY A 622 -35.05 -50.28 -27.44
N ARG A 623 -35.17 -51.43 -28.00
CA ARG A 623 -35.95 -51.89 -29.16
C ARG A 623 -36.98 -50.94 -29.80
N GLY A 624 -36.95 -50.88 -31.11
CA GLY A 624 -38.19 -51.10 -31.93
C GLY A 624 -38.52 -50.01 -32.90
N GLY A 625 -38.60 -50.34 -34.19
CA GLY A 625 -39.60 -49.78 -35.10
C GLY A 625 -39.11 -49.09 -36.36
N ARG A 626 -38.90 -49.89 -37.36
CA ARG A 626 -39.20 -49.73 -38.81
C ARG A 626 -39.87 -48.41 -39.30
N GLY A 627 -39.35 -47.90 -40.41
CA GLY A 627 -40.21 -47.59 -41.58
C GLY A 627 -40.13 -46.15 -42.09
N GLY A 628 -39.68 -46.00 -43.32
CA GLY A 628 -40.43 -45.24 -44.31
C GLY A 628 -39.71 -44.01 -44.91
N ARG A 629 -39.11 -44.20 -45.98
CA ARG A 629 -38.99 -43.53 -47.29
C ARG A 629 -39.82 -42.26 -47.55
N GLY A 630 -39.20 -41.36 -48.28
CA GLY A 630 -39.83 -40.42 -49.24
C GLY A 630 -39.63 -38.94 -48.78
N GLY A 631 -39.11 -38.04 -49.45
CA GLY A 631 -39.07 -37.80 -50.87
C GLY A 631 -39.79 -36.49 -51.20
N TYR A 632 -39.07 -35.62 -51.88
CA TYR A 632 -39.54 -34.55 -52.78
C TYR A 632 -40.04 -33.20 -52.21
N ARG A 633 -39.30 -32.15 -52.58
CA ARG A 633 -39.63 -31.00 -53.45
C ARG A 633 -40.72 -30.00 -53.03
N ASP A 634 -40.23 -28.79 -52.92
CA ASP A 634 -40.52 -27.66 -53.88
C ASP A 634 -41.70 -26.73 -53.56
N ASP A 635 -41.36 -25.50 -53.65
CA ASP A 635 -42.11 -24.37 -54.29
C ASP A 635 -42.98 -23.43 -53.41
N ARG A 636 -42.50 -22.21 -53.44
CA ARG A 636 -43.15 -20.94 -53.84
C ARG A 636 -44.23 -20.26 -53.00
N ARG A 637 -43.84 -19.02 -52.77
CA ARG A 637 -44.66 -17.78 -52.92
C ARG A 637 -45.73 -17.44 -51.87
N GLY A 638 -45.51 -16.28 -51.33
CA GLY A 638 -46.41 -15.15 -51.66
C GLY A 638 -47.21 -14.59 -50.47
N GLY A 639 -47.11 -13.32 -50.29
CA GLY A 639 -48.26 -12.50 -49.98
C GLY A 639 -48.20 -11.72 -48.63
N ARG A 640 -47.69 -10.54 -48.61
CA ARG A 640 -48.34 -9.20 -48.43
C ARG A 640 -49.55 -9.14 -47.46
N GLY A 641 -49.50 -8.19 -46.54
CA GLY A 641 -50.63 -7.49 -45.94
C GLY A 641 -50.35 -7.01 -44.51
N ARG A 642 -49.96 -5.89 -44.28
CA ARG A 642 -50.47 -4.52 -44.00
C ARG A 642 -51.62 -4.47 -42.99
N ARG A 643 -51.39 -3.54 -42.06
CA ARG A 643 -52.31 -2.62 -41.34
C ARG A 643 -52.77 -3.09 -39.97
N ASP A 644 -52.38 -2.30 -39.03
CA ASP A 644 -52.99 -1.11 -38.37
C ASP A 644 -53.95 -1.43 -37.25
N ASP A 645 -53.67 -0.88 -36.17
CA ASP A 645 -54.35 0.18 -35.41
C ASP A 645 -54.96 -0.21 -34.06
N ARG A 646 -54.61 0.60 -33.10
CA ARG A 646 -55.41 1.19 -32.02
C ARG A 646 -56.04 0.31 -30.92
N GLY A 647 -55.61 0.65 -29.72
CA GLY A 647 -56.56 1.32 -28.81
C GLY A 647 -57.12 0.52 -27.64
N GLY A 648 -56.87 1.05 -26.48
CA GLY A 648 -57.98 1.18 -25.55
C GLY A 648 -57.90 0.46 -24.20
N ARG A 649 -57.51 1.18 -23.20
CA ARG A 649 -58.22 1.49 -21.92
C ARG A 649 -59.00 0.42 -21.18
N GLY A 650 -58.73 0.37 -19.86
CA GLY A 650 -59.71 0.25 -18.76
C GLY A 650 -59.81 -1.14 -18.19
N GLY A 651 -59.78 -1.38 -16.96
CA GLY A 651 -60.23 -0.81 -15.79
C GLY A 651 -60.35 -1.86 -14.66
N ARG A 652 -60.05 -1.47 -13.49
CA ARG A 652 -60.70 -1.67 -12.19
C ARG A 652 -61.31 -3.03 -11.77
N GLY A 653 -60.98 -3.36 -10.53
CA GLY A 653 -61.84 -4.02 -9.54
C GLY A 653 -61.34 -5.43 -9.21
N GLY A 654 -61.17 -5.88 -8.05
CA GLY A 654 -61.59 -5.48 -6.73
C GLY A 654 -61.75 -6.73 -5.87
N TYR A 655 -61.29 -6.64 -4.66
CA TYR A 655 -61.79 -7.28 -3.41
C TYR A 655 -62.07 -8.80 -3.31
N ARG A 656 -61.48 -9.38 -2.31
CA ARG A 656 -62.03 -10.07 -1.11
C ARG A 656 -61.16 -11.25 -0.71
N ASP A 657 -60.54 -11.16 0.46
CA ASP A 657 -60.98 -11.60 1.81
C ASP A 657 -61.40 -13.06 1.95
N ARG A 658 -60.69 -13.70 2.80
CA ARG A 658 -61.09 -14.55 3.93
C ARG A 658 -60.04 -15.58 4.28
N ASP A 659 -59.43 -15.42 5.45
CA ASP A 659 -59.75 -16.06 6.74
C ASP A 659 -59.66 -17.61 6.76
N ASP A 660 -58.84 -18.10 7.56
CA ASP A 660 -58.99 -18.61 8.92
C ASP A 660 -58.28 -19.96 9.20
N ARG A 661 -57.66 -20.00 10.36
CA ARG A 661 -57.57 -21.11 11.35
C ARG A 661 -56.40 -22.10 11.29
N ARG A 662 -55.52 -21.91 12.29
CA ARG A 662 -55.46 -22.67 13.59
C ARG A 662 -54.90 -24.09 13.58
N GLY A 663 -54.02 -24.25 14.51
CA GLY A 663 -53.69 -25.45 15.27
C GLY A 663 -52.21 -25.82 15.14
N GLY A 664 -51.35 -25.83 16.07
CA GLY A 664 -51.47 -26.05 17.51
C GLY A 664 -50.74 -27.33 17.88
N TRP A 665 -49.91 -27.21 18.90
CA TRP A 665 -49.32 -28.22 19.79
C TRP A 665 -48.00 -28.87 19.41
N ARG A 666 -46.96 -28.55 20.18
CA ARG A 666 -46.30 -29.33 21.28
C ARG A 666 -45.49 -30.55 20.77
N ASP A 667 -44.22 -30.64 21.03
CA ASP A 667 -43.49 -30.79 22.29
C ASP A 667 -42.11 -30.11 22.18
#